data_ec3c7c34a8c414c41ac3c76beae8036a
#
_entry.id   ec3c7c34a8c414c41ac3c76beae8036a
#
_cell.length_a   1.000
_cell.length_b   1.000
_cell.length_c   1.000
_cell.angle_alpha   90.00
_cell.angle_beta   90.00
_cell.angle_gamma   90.00
#
_symmetry.space_group_name_H-M   'P 1'
#
loop_
_entity.id
_entity.type
_entity.pdbx_description
1 polymer ?
#
loop_
_entity_poly.entity_id
_entity_poly.type
_entity_poly.pdbx_seq_one_letter_code
_entity_poly.pdbx_strand_id
1 'polypeptide(L)'
;MTLRKTLIALAVGSAVTLSGCNTVTTSVAPLQASEFKNVIDRTGSPEYMRDYDFDDHQRFNPFFDMGAWHGHLLPDNAEGMGGFPGTALLTEEYINFMANNFDRLSVYKDGKKVAFEMEAYSLPGALVQKLTSDDVTVEMTLRFASDRTSLLETSITTDAPVELVWDGQLLEKYHAKEGKSQSDKTIDEQYPNYNRTIVTTDDGLKVTFGKVRSTWDLLTSGESEYQIHKSINMETQVDGHQFTSTAKIDGSTTIYTTYSHVLTAKENQAEQSKIKDILANPEAYLSASEQRWEDYLTKGLTNPHATPEQERVAVKSMETLNGNWRGIAGAMKFDSVTPSVTARWFSGNQTWPWDTWKQAYAMAHFNPDVAKDNIRAMFAYQIQADDPVRPWDEGYVPDLLAYNLSPERGGDGGNWNERNTKPSLAAWAVMEVYKTTGDKAWIEEMYPKLVAYHNWWLRNRDNNGNGVPEYGAAVDKAHNTPEGEMYFTVVRGEEHETVVGKKALAKVMAEGHYDYIESPAQTAASWESGRDDAAVFGFIDKEQLDAYVAKGGKRSDWDVEFAQNRAEDGTLLGYSLLQESVDQASYMYSDNQYLAEMADMLDKEDEAKDFRAKAKHLANYINTCMFDESTGFFYDIRIEDKPLANGCAGKPIVERGMGPEGWSPLFNGAATQAHADSVVKVMKDSNEFNTYVPLGTAALSNPAFGPDIYWRGRVWVDQFYFGLKGMDRYGYRDEAIEMATAFFQHADGLVQDGPIRENYNPLTGDQQGAPNFSWSAAHLYMLYNDFFTE
;
A
#
# COMPACT_ATOMS: atom_id res chain seq x y z
N MET A 1 -0.60 33.57 -33.79
CA MET A 1 -1.57 34.10 -34.77
C MET A 1 -2.79 33.23 -34.72
N THR A 2 -3.77 33.72 -34.01
CA THR A 2 -5.19 33.98 -34.37
C THR A 2 -6.03 32.72 -34.61
N LEU A 3 -6.93 32.44 -33.67
CA LEU A 3 -8.28 32.91 -33.37
C LEU A 3 -9.41 32.02 -33.90
N ARG A 4 -10.25 31.60 -32.97
CA ARG A 4 -11.73 31.77 -32.89
C ARG A 4 -12.58 30.87 -33.81
N LYS A 5 -13.75 30.44 -33.50
CA LYS A 5 -14.85 30.59 -32.51
C LYS A 5 -15.92 29.56 -32.81
N THR A 6 -16.61 29.08 -31.79
CA THR A 6 -18.06 28.89 -31.59
C THR A 6 -18.98 28.84 -32.81
N LEU A 7 -19.86 27.87 -32.89
CA LEU A 7 -21.23 28.00 -33.35
C LEU A 7 -22.21 26.98 -32.80
N ILE A 8 -23.23 27.47 -32.14
CA ILE A 8 -24.47 26.85 -31.76
C ILE A 8 -25.35 26.67 -32.98
N ALA A 9 -25.99 25.54 -33.17
CA ALA A 9 -27.11 25.43 -34.09
C ALA A 9 -28.26 24.65 -33.48
N LEU A 10 -29.35 25.36 -33.18
CA LEU A 10 -30.68 24.80 -33.01
C LEU A 10 -31.16 24.19 -34.32
N ALA A 11 -31.85 23.02 -34.21
CA ALA A 11 -32.81 22.62 -35.22
C ALA A 11 -33.97 21.87 -34.58
N VAL A 12 -35.14 22.30 -34.99
CA VAL A 12 -36.47 21.99 -34.56
C VAL A 12 -37.02 20.69 -35.19
N GLY A 13 -37.64 19.88 -34.39
CA GLY A 13 -38.90 19.15 -34.56
C GLY A 13 -39.14 18.16 -35.69
N SER A 14 -39.47 16.97 -35.33
CA SER A 14 -40.65 16.25 -35.85
C SER A 14 -41.05 15.13 -34.89
N ALA A 15 -42.30 15.23 -34.43
CA ALA A 15 -42.93 14.25 -33.56
C ALA A 15 -43.27 12.97 -34.35
N VAL A 16 -42.83 11.81 -33.83
CA VAL A 16 -43.46 10.53 -34.16
C VAL A 16 -43.82 9.87 -32.81
N THR A 17 -45.10 9.75 -32.59
CA THR A 17 -45.70 9.02 -31.47
C THR A 17 -45.47 7.51 -31.69
N LEU A 18 -44.67 6.89 -30.83
CA LEU A 18 -44.65 5.46 -30.62
C LEU A 18 -44.88 5.20 -29.12
N SER A 19 -45.98 4.55 -28.83
CA SER A 19 -46.31 3.97 -27.53
C SER A 19 -45.20 2.96 -27.19
N GLY A 20 -44.37 3.26 -26.21
CA GLY A 20 -43.34 2.38 -25.70
C GLY A 20 -43.35 2.40 -24.18
N CYS A 21 -43.26 1.28 -23.57
CA CYS A 21 -43.19 1.00 -22.15
C CYS A 21 -42.45 2.08 -21.36
N ASN A 22 -43.10 2.61 -20.34
CA ASN A 22 -42.48 3.37 -19.27
C ASN A 22 -41.53 2.42 -18.49
N THR A 23 -40.28 2.37 -18.84
CA THR A 23 -39.24 2.03 -17.90
C THR A 23 -39.10 3.23 -16.97
N VAL A 24 -39.63 3.10 -15.76
CA VAL A 24 -39.31 4.00 -14.65
C VAL A 24 -37.83 3.79 -14.36
N THR A 25 -36.98 4.59 -14.94
CA THR A 25 -35.63 4.77 -14.41
C THR A 25 -35.79 5.53 -13.10
N THR A 26 -35.86 4.82 -12.00
CA THR A 26 -35.59 5.41 -10.68
C THR A 26 -34.18 5.92 -10.75
N SER A 27 -34.01 7.24 -10.90
CA SER A 27 -32.73 7.87 -10.61
C SER A 27 -32.45 7.61 -9.13
N VAL A 28 -31.56 6.69 -8.82
CA VAL A 28 -31.01 6.56 -7.48
C VAL A 28 -30.39 7.91 -7.16
N ALA A 29 -30.79 8.53 -6.04
CA ALA A 29 -30.18 9.77 -5.58
C ALA A 29 -28.67 9.54 -5.41
N PRO A 30 -27.79 10.51 -5.74
CA PRO A 30 -26.36 10.38 -5.50
C PRO A 30 -26.11 10.06 -4.03
N LEU A 31 -25.24 9.08 -3.76
CA LEU A 31 -24.83 8.74 -2.40
C LEU A 31 -24.05 9.92 -1.80
N GLN A 32 -24.44 10.34 -0.61
CA GLN A 32 -23.79 11.46 0.09
C GLN A 32 -22.77 10.98 1.09
N ALA A 33 -21.62 11.66 1.16
CA ALA A 33 -20.57 11.40 2.16
C ALA A 33 -21.11 11.44 3.60
N SER A 34 -22.16 12.26 3.87
CA SER A 34 -22.83 12.38 5.18
C SER A 34 -23.47 11.08 5.70
N GLU A 35 -23.68 10.09 4.84
CA GLU A 35 -24.24 8.78 5.22
C GLU A 35 -23.19 7.88 5.90
N PHE A 36 -21.88 8.19 5.75
CA PHE A 36 -20.77 7.36 6.19
C PHE A 36 -19.91 8.06 7.27
N LYS A 37 -20.53 8.35 8.43
CA LYS A 37 -19.79 8.93 9.57
C LYS A 37 -18.87 7.90 10.23
N ASN A 38 -17.67 8.34 10.59
CA ASN A 38 -16.70 7.59 11.41
C ASN A 38 -16.46 6.15 10.92
N VAL A 39 -16.23 5.96 9.63
CA VAL A 39 -15.88 4.62 9.11
C VAL A 39 -14.49 4.17 9.57
N ILE A 40 -13.62 5.15 9.89
CA ILE A 40 -12.34 4.96 10.57
C ILE A 40 -12.31 5.92 11.76
N ASP A 41 -11.88 5.44 12.93
CA ASP A 41 -11.62 6.31 14.07
C ASP A 41 -10.43 7.23 13.77
N ARG A 42 -10.72 8.53 13.65
CA ARG A 42 -9.75 9.58 13.36
C ARG A 42 -9.35 10.38 14.60
N THR A 43 -9.75 9.94 15.80
CA THR A 43 -9.43 10.65 17.04
C THR A 43 -8.02 10.34 17.54
N GLY A 44 -7.41 11.27 18.29
CA GLY A 44 -6.13 11.00 18.92
C GLY A 44 -5.41 12.22 19.49
N SER A 45 -4.47 11.93 20.40
CA SER A 45 -3.60 12.90 21.08
C SER A 45 -2.14 12.42 20.97
N PRO A 46 -1.39 12.80 19.92
CA PRO A 46 -0.04 12.30 19.67
C PRO A 46 1.04 12.83 20.63
N GLU A 47 0.72 13.65 21.61
CA GLU A 47 1.66 14.09 22.67
C GLU A 47 2.29 12.92 23.44
N TYR A 48 1.62 11.76 23.43
CA TYR A 48 2.08 10.54 24.08
C TYR A 48 2.84 9.60 23.17
N MET A 49 3.21 10.05 21.96
CA MET A 49 4.02 9.22 21.05
C MET A 49 5.44 9.05 21.59
N ARG A 50 5.91 7.82 21.51
CA ARG A 50 7.28 7.46 21.87
C ARG A 50 8.22 7.68 20.69
N ASP A 51 9.50 7.86 21.03
CA ASP A 51 10.58 7.84 20.06
C ASP A 51 10.56 6.54 19.29
N TYR A 52 10.79 6.61 17.99
CA TYR A 52 10.81 5.50 17.03
C TYR A 52 10.25 4.17 17.57
N ASP A 53 8.96 4.12 17.72
CA ASP A 53 8.22 2.92 18.13
C ASP A 53 7.09 2.68 17.12
N PHE A 54 7.15 1.56 16.42
CA PHE A 54 6.14 1.19 15.44
C PHE A 54 4.74 1.17 16.02
N ASP A 55 4.59 0.58 17.21
CA ASP A 55 3.28 0.41 17.81
C ASP A 55 2.64 1.75 18.17
N ASP A 56 3.45 2.71 18.65
CA ASP A 56 2.94 4.04 18.98
C ASP A 56 2.59 4.88 17.75
N HIS A 57 3.43 4.86 16.70
CA HIS A 57 3.15 5.59 15.47
C HIS A 57 1.93 5.03 14.74
N GLN A 58 1.65 3.75 14.91
CA GLN A 58 0.52 3.05 14.31
C GLN A 58 -0.78 3.18 15.11
N ARG A 59 -0.76 3.80 16.27
CA ARG A 59 -1.92 3.90 17.16
C ARG A 59 -2.97 4.88 16.65
N PHE A 60 -2.60 5.88 15.85
CA PHE A 60 -3.47 6.91 15.34
C PHE A 60 -3.73 6.78 13.85
N ASN A 61 -4.91 7.21 13.41
CA ASN A 61 -5.33 7.17 12.01
C ASN A 61 -5.58 8.58 11.48
N PRO A 62 -4.56 9.43 11.29
CA PRO A 62 -4.76 10.78 10.77
C PRO A 62 -5.40 10.76 9.38
N PHE A 63 -6.22 11.75 9.14
CA PHE A 63 -6.89 11.98 7.87
C PHE A 63 -5.90 12.59 6.86
N PHE A 64 -5.66 11.85 5.79
CA PHE A 64 -4.95 12.29 4.59
C PHE A 64 -5.86 12.14 3.38
N ASP A 65 -5.71 13.00 2.38
CA ASP A 65 -6.47 12.94 1.13
C ASP A 65 -5.75 13.70 0.01
N MET A 66 -6.16 13.54 -1.25
CA MET A 66 -5.62 14.23 -2.42
C MET A 66 -4.09 14.14 -2.62
N GLY A 67 -3.48 13.06 -2.17
CA GLY A 67 -2.03 12.90 -2.29
C GLY A 67 -1.23 13.75 -1.29
N ALA A 68 -1.85 14.26 -0.24
CA ALA A 68 -1.24 15.20 0.69
C ALA A 68 -0.08 14.60 1.50
N TRP A 69 0.86 15.47 1.87
CA TRP A 69 2.06 15.17 2.65
C TRP A 69 1.94 15.57 4.11
N HIS A 70 0.73 15.91 4.56
CA HIS A 70 0.38 16.14 5.95
C HIS A 70 -1.01 15.61 6.24
N GLY A 71 -1.31 15.35 7.52
CA GLY A 71 -2.60 14.84 7.95
C GLY A 71 -3.01 15.40 9.30
N HIS A 72 -4.28 15.20 9.64
CA HIS A 72 -4.92 15.75 10.83
C HIS A 72 -5.72 14.67 11.56
N LEU A 73 -5.86 14.84 12.88
CA LEU A 73 -6.74 14.04 13.72
C LEU A 73 -7.94 14.86 14.20
N LEU A 74 -8.95 14.19 14.68
CA LEU A 74 -10.00 14.77 15.53
C LEU A 74 -9.55 14.74 17.00
N PRO A 75 -9.99 15.69 17.82
CA PRO A 75 -9.72 15.66 19.24
C PRO A 75 -10.41 14.46 19.90
N ASP A 76 -9.70 13.76 20.77
CA ASP A 76 -10.22 12.67 21.61
C ASP A 76 -10.69 13.14 23.00
N ASN A 77 -10.45 14.41 23.33
CA ASN A 77 -10.77 14.99 24.63
C ASN A 77 -11.04 16.51 24.53
N ALA A 78 -11.52 17.09 25.64
CA ALA A 78 -11.85 18.52 25.71
C ALA A 78 -10.64 19.45 25.55
N GLU A 79 -9.44 19.00 25.81
CA GLU A 79 -8.22 19.81 25.68
C GLU A 79 -7.86 20.06 24.21
N GLY A 80 -8.19 19.11 23.33
CA GLY A 80 -8.00 19.24 21.88
C GLY A 80 -9.12 20.02 21.16
N MET A 81 -10.22 20.34 21.83
CA MET A 81 -11.38 21.01 21.25
C MET A 81 -11.01 22.34 20.57
N GLY A 82 -11.52 22.56 19.36
CA GLY A 82 -11.26 23.75 18.54
C GLY A 82 -9.99 23.66 17.69
N GLY A 83 -9.31 22.52 17.70
CA GLY A 83 -8.16 22.22 16.85
C GLY A 83 -8.26 20.87 16.18
N PHE A 84 -7.34 20.58 15.26
CA PHE A 84 -7.17 19.26 14.65
C PHE A 84 -5.82 18.71 15.09
N PRO A 85 -5.78 17.87 16.15
CA PRO A 85 -4.55 17.37 16.72
C PRO A 85 -3.71 16.58 15.73
N GLY A 86 -2.46 16.34 16.11
CA GLY A 86 -1.63 15.38 15.45
C GLY A 86 -1.08 15.81 14.12
N THR A 87 -0.86 17.12 13.89
CA THR A 87 -0.21 17.57 12.66
C THR A 87 0.86 16.59 12.20
N ALA A 88 0.40 15.58 11.46
CA ALA A 88 1.23 14.51 10.94
C ALA A 88 1.93 15.02 9.69
N LEU A 89 3.25 14.93 9.65
CA LEU A 89 4.06 15.34 8.52
C LEU A 89 4.78 14.13 7.93
N LEU A 90 4.72 13.98 6.62
CA LEU A 90 5.60 13.06 5.91
C LEU A 90 6.88 13.82 5.56
N THR A 91 7.95 13.52 6.28
CA THR A 91 9.25 14.19 6.12
C THR A 91 10.12 13.39 5.16
N GLU A 92 9.77 13.40 3.87
CA GLU A 92 10.34 12.58 2.80
C GLU A 92 9.87 11.11 2.87
N GLU A 93 10.57 10.22 3.58
CA GLU A 93 10.31 8.78 3.58
C GLU A 93 9.54 8.28 4.81
N TYR A 94 9.38 9.12 5.86
CA TYR A 94 8.79 8.70 7.12
C TYR A 94 7.76 9.68 7.66
N ILE A 95 6.76 9.13 8.38
CA ILE A 95 5.79 9.93 9.13
C ILE A 95 6.38 10.41 10.46
N ASN A 96 6.14 11.67 10.78
CA ASN A 96 6.42 12.25 12.09
C ASN A 96 5.27 13.16 12.52
N PHE A 97 5.09 13.36 13.81
CA PHE A 97 4.12 14.30 14.33
C PHE A 97 4.85 15.56 14.81
N MET A 98 4.46 16.71 14.25
CA MET A 98 5.05 18.01 14.58
C MET A 98 4.57 18.52 15.95
N ALA A 99 3.32 18.27 16.27
CA ALA A 99 2.66 18.80 17.44
C ALA A 99 1.51 17.89 17.88
N ASN A 100 1.06 18.00 19.14
CA ASN A 100 -0.23 17.49 19.58
C ASN A 100 -1.34 18.44 19.13
N ASN A 101 -1.34 19.64 19.69
CA ASN A 101 -2.24 20.73 19.34
C ASN A 101 -1.46 21.85 18.66
N PHE A 102 -1.87 22.21 17.47
CA PHE A 102 -1.29 23.31 16.71
C PHE A 102 -2.40 24.07 16.01
N ASP A 103 -2.48 25.39 16.24
CA ASP A 103 -3.56 26.26 15.74
C ASP A 103 -4.96 25.94 16.33
N ARG A 104 -5.04 25.72 17.64
CA ARG A 104 -6.28 25.43 18.37
C ARG A 104 -7.04 26.71 18.70
N LEU A 105 -8.28 26.84 18.26
CA LEU A 105 -9.18 27.98 18.53
C LEU A 105 -9.81 27.88 19.92
N SER A 106 -9.70 28.97 20.66
CA SER A 106 -10.49 29.27 21.87
C SER A 106 -11.26 30.57 21.66
N VAL A 107 -12.51 30.65 22.16
CA VAL A 107 -13.34 31.86 22.06
C VAL A 107 -13.52 32.47 23.43
N TYR A 108 -13.36 33.81 23.53
CA TYR A 108 -13.55 34.58 24.75
C TYR A 108 -14.67 35.61 24.57
N LYS A 109 -15.60 35.66 25.53
CA LYS A 109 -16.69 36.66 25.62
C LYS A 109 -16.54 37.41 26.94
N ASP A 110 -16.49 38.73 26.89
CA ASP A 110 -16.28 39.59 28.09
C ASP A 110 -15.05 39.16 28.89
N GLY A 111 -13.95 38.77 28.23
CA GLY A 111 -12.70 38.35 28.85
C GLY A 111 -12.72 36.96 29.50
N LYS A 112 -13.79 36.19 29.34
CA LYS A 112 -13.90 34.83 29.86
C LYS A 112 -13.91 33.82 28.70
N LYS A 113 -13.18 32.75 28.86
CA LYS A 113 -13.19 31.62 27.90
C LYS A 113 -14.59 30.99 27.87
N VAL A 114 -15.17 30.85 26.68
CA VAL A 114 -16.44 30.17 26.47
C VAL A 114 -16.23 28.68 26.65
N ALA A 115 -17.09 28.03 27.43
CA ALA A 115 -17.10 26.57 27.55
C ALA A 115 -18.07 26.01 26.51
N PHE A 116 -17.60 25.02 25.77
CA PHE A 116 -18.38 24.38 24.72
C PHE A 116 -18.68 22.91 25.03
N GLU A 117 -19.81 22.43 24.54
CA GLU A 117 -20.03 21.02 24.23
C GLU A 117 -19.50 20.75 22.82
N MET A 118 -18.89 19.59 22.59
CA MET A 118 -18.27 19.22 21.31
C MET A 118 -18.93 17.99 20.71
N GLU A 119 -19.33 18.07 19.44
CA GLU A 119 -19.52 16.93 18.55
C GLU A 119 -18.38 16.93 17.53
N ALA A 120 -17.69 15.80 17.39
CA ALA A 120 -16.62 15.64 16.39
C ALA A 120 -16.81 14.32 15.63
N TYR A 121 -16.66 14.35 14.30
CA TYR A 121 -16.78 13.17 13.46
C TYR A 121 -16.03 13.33 12.15
N SER A 122 -15.65 12.20 11.56
CA SER A 122 -15.13 12.13 10.19
C SER A 122 -16.20 11.76 9.18
N LEU A 123 -16.02 12.25 7.97
CA LEU A 123 -16.76 11.87 6.77
C LEU A 123 -15.75 11.48 5.69
N PRO A 124 -16.15 10.72 4.66
CA PRO A 124 -15.32 10.59 3.46
C PRO A 124 -14.94 11.97 2.93
N GLY A 125 -13.64 12.26 2.99
CA GLY A 125 -13.07 13.55 2.53
C GLY A 125 -13.20 14.72 3.49
N ALA A 126 -13.60 14.56 4.76
CA ALA A 126 -13.68 15.67 5.71
C ALA A 126 -13.51 15.25 7.18
N LEU A 127 -12.99 16.19 7.98
CA LEU A 127 -13.11 16.18 9.45
C LEU A 127 -14.02 17.32 9.87
N VAL A 128 -14.93 17.06 10.81
CA VAL A 128 -15.93 18.03 11.28
C VAL A 128 -15.91 18.13 12.79
N GLN A 129 -15.97 19.37 13.30
CA GLN A 129 -16.23 19.67 14.72
C GLN A 129 -17.38 20.69 14.81
N LYS A 130 -18.26 20.47 15.78
CA LYS A 130 -19.31 21.42 16.16
C LYS A 130 -19.20 21.70 17.65
N LEU A 131 -18.92 22.95 17.98
CA LEU A 131 -18.81 23.44 19.35
C LEU A 131 -20.03 24.29 19.67
N THR A 132 -20.75 23.96 20.72
CA THR A 132 -22.00 24.62 21.07
C THR A 132 -21.97 25.15 22.51
N SER A 133 -22.39 26.39 22.70
CA SER A 133 -22.69 27.00 23.99
C SER A 133 -24.00 27.77 23.91
N ASP A 134 -24.46 28.35 25.01
CA ASP A 134 -25.69 29.13 25.02
C ASP A 134 -25.62 30.38 24.09
N ASP A 135 -24.45 30.94 23.90
CA ASP A 135 -24.25 32.24 23.24
C ASP A 135 -23.44 32.17 21.94
N VAL A 136 -22.67 31.10 21.74
CA VAL A 136 -21.73 30.97 20.60
C VAL A 136 -21.77 29.55 20.06
N THR A 137 -21.85 29.44 18.75
CA THR A 137 -21.66 28.17 18.04
C THR A 137 -20.49 28.32 17.09
N VAL A 138 -19.61 27.30 17.03
CA VAL A 138 -18.49 27.21 16.08
C VAL A 138 -18.64 25.91 15.30
N GLU A 139 -18.73 25.99 14.00
CA GLU A 139 -18.71 24.85 13.09
C GLU A 139 -17.41 24.87 12.30
N MET A 140 -16.67 23.75 12.31
CA MET A 140 -15.36 23.62 11.69
C MET A 140 -15.39 22.44 10.74
N THR A 141 -15.07 22.67 9.45
CA THR A 141 -14.97 21.62 8.43
C THR A 141 -13.60 21.70 7.74
N LEU A 142 -12.81 20.64 7.86
CA LEU A 142 -11.50 20.53 7.23
C LEU A 142 -11.55 19.56 6.05
N ARG A 143 -11.09 20.02 4.87
CA ARG A 143 -10.97 19.25 3.63
C ARG A 143 -9.62 19.52 2.97
N PHE A 144 -9.14 18.62 2.12
CA PHE A 144 -7.96 18.90 1.29
C PHE A 144 -8.35 19.66 0.02
N ALA A 145 -7.57 20.70 -0.30
CA ALA A 145 -7.72 21.54 -1.48
C ALA A 145 -6.64 21.26 -2.55
N SER A 146 -5.51 20.67 -2.15
CA SER A 146 -4.44 20.21 -3.04
C SER A 146 -3.61 19.11 -2.37
N ASP A 147 -2.65 18.55 -3.10
CA ASP A 147 -1.65 17.60 -2.60
C ASP A 147 -0.65 18.19 -1.57
N ARG A 148 -0.74 19.49 -1.30
CA ARG A 148 0.11 20.20 -0.32
C ARG A 148 -0.68 20.97 0.72
N THR A 149 -1.97 21.27 0.45
CA THR A 149 -2.75 22.21 1.26
C THR A 149 -4.11 21.63 1.64
N SER A 150 -4.40 21.62 2.95
CA SER A 150 -5.75 21.45 3.48
C SER A 150 -6.38 22.82 3.78
N LEU A 151 -7.70 22.89 3.69
CA LEU A 151 -8.53 24.08 3.89
C LEU A 151 -9.53 23.82 5.00
N LEU A 152 -9.50 24.67 6.02
CA LEU A 152 -10.43 24.67 7.13
C LEU A 152 -11.40 25.84 6.98
N GLU A 153 -12.69 25.54 6.92
CA GLU A 153 -13.77 26.51 7.14
C GLU A 153 -14.16 26.53 8.62
N THR A 154 -14.17 27.72 9.22
CA THR A 154 -14.60 27.94 10.60
C THR A 154 -15.74 28.96 10.61
N SER A 155 -16.98 28.51 10.76
CA SER A 155 -18.16 29.36 10.85
C SER A 155 -18.52 29.61 12.30
N ILE A 156 -18.50 30.89 12.72
CA ILE A 156 -18.79 31.32 14.07
C ILE A 156 -20.10 32.07 14.07
N THR A 157 -21.08 31.62 14.88
CA THR A 157 -22.36 32.30 15.10
C THR A 157 -22.42 32.86 16.49
N THR A 158 -22.60 34.17 16.59
CA THR A 158 -22.69 34.91 17.87
C THR A 158 -23.45 36.22 17.66
N ASP A 159 -24.19 36.67 18.70
CA ASP A 159 -24.89 37.95 18.71
C ASP A 159 -24.10 39.09 19.39
N ALA A 160 -22.88 38.81 19.87
CA ALA A 160 -22.05 39.76 20.62
C ALA A 160 -20.59 39.71 20.14
N PRO A 161 -19.81 40.77 20.37
CA PRO A 161 -18.38 40.76 20.13
C PRO A 161 -17.69 39.67 20.93
N VAL A 162 -16.76 38.94 20.28
CA VAL A 162 -15.92 37.92 20.91
C VAL A 162 -14.48 38.08 20.46
N GLU A 163 -13.57 37.61 21.30
CA GLU A 163 -12.16 37.50 20.98
C GLU A 163 -11.83 36.05 20.66
N LEU A 164 -11.15 35.85 19.54
CA LEU A 164 -10.68 34.59 19.06
C LEU A 164 -9.20 34.46 19.41
N VAL A 165 -8.83 33.32 19.96
CA VAL A 165 -7.45 33.02 20.34
C VAL A 165 -7.07 31.66 19.75
N TRP A 166 -6.07 31.65 18.89
CA TRP A 166 -5.42 30.42 18.41
C TRP A 166 -4.11 30.24 19.16
N ASP A 167 -3.86 29.02 19.61
CA ASP A 167 -2.61 28.66 20.26
C ASP A 167 -2.04 27.36 19.68
N GLY A 168 -0.74 27.15 19.84
CA GLY A 168 -0.07 25.93 19.45
C GLY A 168 1.34 25.81 20.01
N GLN A 169 1.80 24.56 20.13
CA GLN A 169 3.11 24.22 20.62
C GLN A 169 3.67 23.04 19.82
N LEU A 170 4.94 23.16 19.40
CA LEU A 170 5.69 22.03 18.80
C LEU A 170 5.94 20.95 19.87
N LEU A 171 5.94 19.70 19.44
CA LEU A 171 6.25 18.59 20.31
C LEU A 171 7.68 18.71 20.82
N GLU A 172 7.84 18.73 22.16
CA GLU A 172 9.14 18.95 22.80
C GLU A 172 9.90 17.66 23.06
N LYS A 173 9.19 16.60 23.42
CA LYS A 173 9.78 15.32 23.80
C LYS A 173 8.91 14.16 23.30
N TYR A 174 9.57 13.07 22.95
CA TYR A 174 8.91 11.79 22.82
C TYR A 174 8.74 11.14 24.18
N HIS A 175 7.68 10.37 24.36
CA HIS A 175 7.47 9.56 25.55
C HIS A 175 8.46 8.37 25.58
N ALA A 176 8.73 7.89 26.79
CA ALA A 176 9.53 6.69 26.97
C ALA A 176 8.81 5.45 26.40
N LYS A 177 9.53 4.60 25.70
CA LYS A 177 9.07 3.26 25.36
C LYS A 177 8.80 2.47 26.64
N GLU A 178 7.77 1.62 26.64
CA GLU A 178 7.44 0.76 27.77
C GLU A 178 8.68 -0.02 28.26
N GLY A 179 8.92 0.01 29.57
CA GLY A 179 10.10 -0.57 30.19
C GLY A 179 11.41 0.18 30.01
N LYS A 180 11.40 1.38 29.38
CA LYS A 180 12.55 2.28 29.27
C LYS A 180 12.30 3.55 30.09
N SER A 181 13.36 4.19 30.59
CA SER A 181 13.26 5.54 31.14
C SER A 181 13.09 6.57 30.03
N GLN A 182 12.24 7.59 30.27
CA GLN A 182 12.12 8.70 29.35
C GLN A 182 13.46 9.40 29.16
N SER A 183 13.74 9.83 27.91
CA SER A 183 14.89 10.69 27.65
C SER A 183 14.72 12.04 28.34
N ASP A 184 15.75 12.52 29.00
CA ASP A 184 15.80 13.88 29.55
C ASP A 184 15.96 14.94 28.44
N LYS A 185 16.37 14.53 27.24
CA LYS A 185 16.62 15.42 26.10
C LYS A 185 15.33 15.75 25.36
N THR A 186 15.23 16.98 24.93
CA THR A 186 14.21 17.39 23.95
C THR A 186 14.51 16.82 22.57
N ILE A 187 13.56 16.88 21.65
CA ILE A 187 13.74 16.47 20.24
C ILE A 187 14.87 17.27 19.60
N ASP A 188 14.93 18.59 19.85
CA ASP A 188 15.97 19.44 19.27
C ASP A 188 17.36 19.19 19.91
N GLU A 189 17.44 18.74 21.16
CA GLU A 189 18.70 18.29 21.77
C GLU A 189 19.16 16.91 21.25
N GLN A 190 18.22 16.05 20.83
CA GLN A 190 18.54 14.77 20.20
C GLN A 190 18.97 14.98 18.75
N TYR A 191 18.31 15.92 18.05
CA TYR A 191 18.53 16.24 16.64
C TYR A 191 18.87 17.72 16.43
N PRO A 192 20.06 18.20 16.84
CA PRO A 192 20.41 19.62 16.84
C PRO A 192 20.28 20.32 15.48
N ASN A 193 20.43 19.57 14.38
CA ASN A 193 20.32 20.11 13.04
C ASN A 193 18.85 20.20 12.56
N TYR A 194 17.89 19.68 13.31
CA TYR A 194 16.47 19.80 12.98
C TYR A 194 15.98 21.24 13.12
N ASN A 195 16.46 21.96 14.11
CA ASN A 195 16.36 23.42 14.27
C ASN A 195 14.96 23.95 13.91
N ARG A 196 13.93 23.37 14.53
CA ARG A 196 12.53 23.76 14.30
C ARG A 196 12.29 25.19 14.79
N THR A 197 11.73 26.02 13.92
CA THR A 197 11.51 27.43 14.25
C THR A 197 10.14 27.90 13.77
N ILE A 198 9.38 28.55 14.68
CA ILE A 198 8.12 29.22 14.33
C ILE A 198 8.44 30.66 13.89
N VAL A 199 7.95 31.06 12.73
CA VAL A 199 8.15 32.38 12.15
C VAL A 199 6.81 32.99 11.76
N THR A 200 6.53 34.23 12.17
CA THR A 200 5.32 34.96 11.77
C THR A 200 5.38 35.39 10.31
N THR A 201 4.22 35.38 9.64
CA THR A 201 4.00 35.94 8.31
C THR A 201 2.95 37.04 8.38
N ASP A 202 2.66 37.72 7.26
CA ASP A 202 1.69 38.82 7.24
C ASP A 202 0.25 38.36 7.56
N ASP A 203 -0.09 37.12 7.21
CA ASP A 203 -1.43 36.51 7.32
C ASP A 203 -1.46 35.22 8.12
N GLY A 204 -0.39 34.91 8.86
CA GLY A 204 -0.30 33.70 9.67
C GLY A 204 1.08 33.43 10.23
N LEU A 205 1.52 32.19 10.11
CA LEU A 205 2.83 31.72 10.57
C LEU A 205 3.32 30.52 9.76
N LYS A 206 4.61 30.24 9.90
CA LYS A 206 5.20 29.00 9.37
C LYS A 206 6.17 28.37 10.35
N VAL A 207 6.31 27.06 10.26
CA VAL A 207 7.37 26.27 10.91
C VAL A 207 8.39 25.90 9.87
N THR A 208 9.65 26.22 10.10
CA THR A 208 10.78 25.80 9.27
C THR A 208 11.55 24.67 9.93
N PHE A 209 12.14 23.79 9.12
CA PHE A 209 12.88 22.63 9.57
C PHE A 209 14.29 22.65 8.99
N GLY A 210 15.29 22.34 9.80
CA GLY A 210 16.65 22.08 9.34
C GLY A 210 16.79 20.68 8.78
N LYS A 211 17.97 20.37 8.24
CA LYS A 211 18.29 19.06 7.67
C LYS A 211 18.67 18.07 8.76
N VAL A 212 17.85 17.08 8.99
CA VAL A 212 18.18 15.91 9.82
C VAL A 212 18.06 14.66 8.96
N ARG A 213 19.12 13.87 8.94
CA ARG A 213 19.11 12.59 8.27
C ARG A 213 19.58 11.50 9.22
N SER A 214 18.66 10.72 9.67
CA SER A 214 18.85 9.48 10.41
C SER A 214 18.10 8.39 9.69
N THR A 215 18.65 7.20 9.58
CA THR A 215 18.03 6.09 8.84
C THR A 215 16.61 5.77 9.32
N TRP A 216 16.33 6.01 10.60
CA TRP A 216 15.11 5.54 11.22
C TRP A 216 14.23 6.64 11.84
N ASP A 217 14.75 7.88 11.94
CA ASP A 217 14.05 8.94 12.64
C ASP A 217 13.51 10.01 11.69
N LEU A 218 14.23 11.10 11.57
CA LEU A 218 13.79 12.26 10.79
C LEU A 218 14.62 12.37 9.51
N LEU A 219 13.92 12.39 8.37
CA LEU A 219 14.52 12.70 7.07
C LEU A 219 13.86 13.96 6.54
N THR A 220 14.61 15.04 6.45
CA THR A 220 14.16 16.30 5.84
C THR A 220 15.19 16.84 4.86
N SER A 221 14.74 17.53 3.82
CA SER A 221 15.62 18.20 2.85
C SER A 221 16.40 19.36 3.46
N GLY A 222 15.90 19.94 4.56
CA GLY A 222 16.34 21.21 5.15
C GLY A 222 15.68 22.42 4.51
N GLU A 223 14.74 22.22 3.60
CA GLU A 223 13.94 23.24 2.91
C GLU A 223 12.44 23.12 3.21
N SER A 224 12.05 22.09 3.99
CA SER A 224 10.65 21.83 4.31
C SER A 224 10.06 22.95 5.15
N GLU A 225 8.81 23.30 4.89
CA GLU A 225 8.03 24.26 5.68
C GLU A 225 6.61 23.73 5.92
N TYR A 226 6.08 23.98 7.12
CA TYR A 226 4.66 23.85 7.41
C TYR A 226 4.09 25.25 7.62
N GLN A 227 3.03 25.61 6.89
CA GLN A 227 2.54 26.99 6.80
C GLN A 227 1.06 27.05 7.17
N ILE A 228 0.68 28.13 7.88
CA ILE A 228 -0.71 28.46 8.22
C ILE A 228 -1.00 29.86 7.73
N HIS A 229 -2.06 30.00 6.92
CA HIS A 229 -2.56 31.31 6.48
C HIS A 229 -4.06 31.42 6.78
N LYS A 230 -4.51 32.59 7.23
CA LYS A 230 -5.91 32.84 7.59
C LYS A 230 -6.51 34.03 6.82
N SER A 231 -7.80 33.95 6.56
CA SER A 231 -8.57 35.02 5.90
C SER A 231 -8.93 36.19 6.83
N ILE A 232 -8.40 36.23 8.06
CA ILE A 232 -8.64 37.28 9.07
C ILE A 232 -7.32 37.84 9.55
N ASN A 233 -7.30 39.16 9.81
CA ASN A 233 -6.13 39.81 10.42
C ASN A 233 -5.97 39.42 11.89
N MET A 234 -4.76 39.08 12.28
CA MET A 234 -4.42 38.63 13.65
C MET A 234 -3.20 39.34 14.19
N GLU A 235 -3.12 39.40 15.51
CA GLU A 235 -1.88 39.71 16.21
C GLU A 235 -1.25 38.40 16.69
N THR A 236 -0.04 38.09 16.24
CA THR A 236 0.65 36.84 16.57
C THR A 236 1.90 37.11 17.36
N GLN A 237 2.03 36.39 18.50
CA GLN A 237 3.20 36.38 19.35
C GLN A 237 3.81 34.95 19.33
N VAL A 238 5.13 34.90 19.21
CA VAL A 238 5.90 33.65 19.23
C VAL A 238 6.87 33.69 20.38
N ASP A 239 6.89 32.62 21.18
CA ASP A 239 7.83 32.39 22.27
C ASP A 239 8.44 31.00 22.16
N GLY A 240 9.64 30.90 21.59
CA GLY A 240 10.31 29.65 21.33
C GLY A 240 9.49 28.73 20.39
N HIS A 241 9.05 27.59 20.89
CA HIS A 241 8.24 26.62 20.18
C HIS A 241 6.72 26.76 20.39
N GLN A 242 6.29 27.92 20.94
CA GLN A 242 4.88 28.21 21.17
C GLN A 242 4.47 29.49 20.44
N PHE A 243 3.19 29.56 20.09
CA PHE A 243 2.61 30.79 19.58
C PHE A 243 1.21 31.03 20.12
N THR A 244 0.80 32.28 20.06
CA THR A 244 -0.59 32.71 20.30
C THR A 244 -0.94 33.77 19.27
N SER A 245 -2.07 33.60 18.59
CA SER A 245 -2.64 34.57 17.65
C SER A 245 -4.00 35.02 18.15
N THR A 246 -4.29 36.32 18.07
CA THR A 246 -5.56 36.90 18.55
C THR A 246 -6.24 37.73 17.49
N ALA A 247 -7.58 37.64 17.41
CA ALA A 247 -8.41 38.50 16.59
C ALA A 247 -9.74 38.81 17.31
N LYS A 248 -10.39 39.94 16.97
CA LYS A 248 -11.72 40.28 17.46
C LYS A 248 -12.73 40.30 16.33
N ILE A 249 -13.92 39.81 16.60
CA ILE A 249 -15.07 39.86 15.68
C ILE A 249 -16.27 40.48 16.41
N ASP A 250 -17.07 41.27 15.67
CA ASP A 250 -18.23 41.97 16.18
C ASP A 250 -19.58 41.29 15.89
N GLY A 251 -19.55 39.99 15.57
CA GLY A 251 -20.73 39.21 15.23
C GLY A 251 -20.36 37.96 14.46
N SER A 252 -21.35 37.26 13.91
CA SER A 252 -21.15 36.04 13.15
C SER A 252 -20.23 36.25 11.95
N THR A 253 -19.31 35.30 11.73
CA THR A 253 -18.32 35.35 10.64
C THR A 253 -17.89 33.96 10.22
N THR A 254 -17.38 33.84 8.99
CA THR A 254 -16.67 32.65 8.52
C THR A 254 -15.20 32.98 8.27
N ILE A 255 -14.30 32.17 8.79
CA ILE A 255 -12.86 32.27 8.65
C ILE A 255 -12.35 31.05 7.88
N TYR A 256 -11.52 31.28 6.88
CA TYR A 256 -10.84 30.26 6.13
C TYR A 256 -9.37 30.20 6.53
N THR A 257 -8.88 28.99 6.80
CA THR A 257 -7.49 28.71 7.15
C THR A 257 -6.91 27.68 6.23
N THR A 258 -5.73 27.92 5.65
CA THR A 258 -4.97 26.92 4.92
C THR A 258 -3.83 26.37 5.78
N TYR A 259 -3.65 25.06 5.73
CA TYR A 259 -2.49 24.36 6.30
C TYR A 259 -1.74 23.72 5.13
N SER A 260 -0.48 24.06 4.95
CA SER A 260 0.30 23.60 3.81
C SER A 260 1.63 22.99 4.28
N HIS A 261 1.98 21.82 3.76
CA HIS A 261 3.29 21.21 3.96
C HIS A 261 4.00 21.07 2.63
N VAL A 262 5.15 21.71 2.50
CA VAL A 262 6.02 21.68 1.34
C VAL A 262 7.40 21.15 1.70
N LEU A 263 8.01 20.38 0.81
CA LEU A 263 9.27 19.68 1.07
C LEU A 263 10.49 20.42 0.53
N THR A 264 10.31 21.28 -0.48
CA THR A 264 11.38 22.03 -1.13
C THR A 264 11.00 23.48 -1.36
N ALA A 265 12.00 24.36 -1.51
CA ALA A 265 11.80 25.76 -1.87
C ALA A 265 11.06 25.94 -3.22
N LYS A 266 11.26 25.02 -4.15
CA LYS A 266 10.57 25.03 -5.46
C LYS A 266 9.07 24.72 -5.29
N GLU A 267 8.73 23.72 -4.47
CA GLU A 267 7.34 23.41 -4.15
C GLU A 267 6.68 24.58 -3.43
N ASN A 268 7.39 25.19 -2.46
CA ASN A 268 6.90 26.37 -1.75
C ASN A 268 6.53 27.50 -2.71
N GLN A 269 7.40 27.82 -3.66
CA GLN A 269 7.12 28.86 -4.64
C GLN A 269 5.87 28.57 -5.48
N ALA A 270 5.66 27.34 -5.87
CA ALA A 270 4.48 26.91 -6.62
C ALA A 270 3.20 26.98 -5.77
N GLU A 271 3.27 26.50 -4.51
CA GLU A 271 2.13 26.40 -3.61
C GLU A 271 1.64 27.76 -3.12
N GLN A 272 2.52 28.77 -2.94
CA GLN A 272 2.15 30.13 -2.56
C GLN A 272 1.08 30.75 -3.48
N SER A 273 1.13 30.45 -4.76
CA SER A 273 0.12 30.94 -5.72
C SER A 273 -1.22 30.22 -5.53
N LYS A 274 -1.19 28.92 -5.23
CA LYS A 274 -2.39 28.12 -4.95
C LYS A 274 -3.04 28.53 -3.63
N ILE A 275 -2.26 28.75 -2.56
CA ILE A 275 -2.75 29.21 -1.26
C ILE A 275 -3.54 30.52 -1.41
N LYS A 276 -3.01 31.48 -2.17
CA LYS A 276 -3.70 32.76 -2.44
C LYS A 276 -5.00 32.55 -3.22
N ASP A 277 -5.03 31.66 -4.18
CA ASP A 277 -6.25 31.36 -4.94
C ASP A 277 -7.27 30.62 -4.08
N ILE A 278 -6.84 29.66 -3.25
CA ILE A 278 -7.69 28.93 -2.29
C ILE A 278 -8.37 29.91 -1.33
N LEU A 279 -7.59 30.84 -0.71
CA LEU A 279 -8.14 31.83 0.23
C LEU A 279 -9.02 32.88 -0.45
N ALA A 280 -8.83 33.14 -1.75
CA ALA A 280 -9.68 34.04 -2.52
C ALA A 280 -10.99 33.38 -2.99
N ASN A 281 -11.00 32.05 -3.15
CA ASN A 281 -12.14 31.27 -3.67
C ASN A 281 -12.44 30.02 -2.80
N PRO A 282 -12.50 30.10 -1.47
CA PRO A 282 -12.49 28.93 -0.58
C PRO A 282 -13.67 27.99 -0.81
N GLU A 283 -14.88 28.54 -1.00
CA GLU A 283 -16.10 27.76 -1.24
C GLU A 283 -16.01 26.88 -2.50
N ALA A 284 -15.31 27.34 -3.53
CA ALA A 284 -15.11 26.56 -4.74
C ALA A 284 -14.24 25.32 -4.48
N TYR A 285 -13.20 25.46 -3.66
CA TYR A 285 -12.32 24.32 -3.27
C TYR A 285 -13.02 23.34 -2.33
N LEU A 286 -13.78 23.84 -1.35
CA LEU A 286 -14.58 23.00 -0.45
C LEU A 286 -15.59 22.18 -1.22
N SER A 287 -16.37 22.82 -2.11
CA SER A 287 -17.36 22.16 -2.94
C SER A 287 -16.73 21.17 -3.91
N ALA A 288 -15.60 21.48 -4.51
CA ALA A 288 -14.87 20.57 -5.40
C ALA A 288 -14.37 19.32 -4.66
N SER A 289 -13.86 19.48 -3.42
CA SER A 289 -13.43 18.37 -2.59
C SER A 289 -14.60 17.47 -2.16
N GLU A 290 -15.75 18.04 -1.82
CA GLU A 290 -16.97 17.31 -1.50
C GLU A 290 -17.49 16.53 -2.71
N GLN A 291 -17.65 17.21 -3.86
CA GLN A 291 -18.13 16.58 -5.09
C GLN A 291 -17.22 15.43 -5.55
N ARG A 292 -15.89 15.55 -5.39
CA ARG A 292 -14.94 14.48 -5.70
C ARG A 292 -15.23 13.22 -4.91
N TRP A 293 -15.52 13.33 -3.61
CA TRP A 293 -15.86 12.17 -2.79
C TRP A 293 -17.27 11.60 -3.11
N GLU A 294 -18.23 12.44 -3.39
CA GLU A 294 -19.54 11.98 -3.89
C GLU A 294 -19.40 11.22 -5.22
N ASP A 295 -18.53 11.70 -6.11
CA ASP A 295 -18.21 11.01 -7.36
C ASP A 295 -17.52 9.66 -7.11
N TYR A 296 -16.59 9.57 -6.15
CA TYR A 296 -15.97 8.30 -5.77
C TYR A 296 -16.98 7.31 -5.19
N LEU A 297 -17.84 7.74 -4.28
CA LEU A 297 -18.89 6.92 -3.70
C LEU A 297 -19.87 6.43 -4.78
N THR A 298 -20.31 7.32 -5.66
CA THR A 298 -21.24 6.99 -6.74
C THR A 298 -20.66 5.99 -7.72
N LYS A 299 -19.36 6.10 -8.04
CA LYS A 299 -18.67 5.17 -8.94
C LYS A 299 -18.31 3.85 -8.26
N GLY A 300 -17.92 3.91 -6.98
CA GLY A 300 -17.40 2.77 -6.24
C GLY A 300 -18.45 1.91 -5.54
N LEU A 301 -19.60 2.48 -5.17
CA LEU A 301 -20.67 1.76 -4.47
C LEU A 301 -21.81 1.37 -5.44
N THR A 302 -21.53 0.41 -6.28
CA THR A 302 -22.46 -0.03 -7.35
C THR A 302 -23.16 -1.35 -7.06
N ASN A 303 -22.87 -1.99 -5.91
CA ASN A 303 -23.46 -3.28 -5.56
C ASN A 303 -24.80 -3.10 -4.84
N PRO A 304 -25.95 -3.41 -5.49
CA PRO A 304 -27.27 -3.19 -4.91
C PRO A 304 -27.66 -4.25 -3.86
N HIS A 305 -26.87 -5.29 -3.67
CA HIS A 305 -27.14 -6.41 -2.77
C HIS A 305 -26.27 -6.37 -1.50
N ALA A 306 -25.35 -5.43 -1.42
CA ALA A 306 -24.48 -5.27 -0.26
C ALA A 306 -25.27 -4.87 1.00
N THR A 307 -24.88 -5.41 2.15
CA THR A 307 -25.37 -4.95 3.44
C THR A 307 -24.73 -3.60 3.82
N PRO A 308 -25.36 -2.83 4.74
CA PRO A 308 -24.73 -1.58 5.23
C PRO A 308 -23.33 -1.77 5.80
N GLU A 309 -23.04 -2.91 6.44
CA GLU A 309 -21.70 -3.22 6.96
C GLU A 309 -20.71 -3.45 5.83
N GLN A 310 -21.11 -4.12 4.75
CA GLN A 310 -20.27 -4.35 3.57
C GLN A 310 -19.99 -3.04 2.82
N GLU A 311 -20.99 -2.18 2.65
CA GLU A 311 -20.82 -0.83 2.10
C GLU A 311 -19.88 0.01 2.98
N ARG A 312 -20.04 -0.04 4.31
CA ARG A 312 -19.15 0.65 5.24
C ARG A 312 -17.70 0.20 5.08
N VAL A 313 -17.42 -1.11 4.92
CA VAL A 313 -16.07 -1.63 4.66
C VAL A 313 -15.55 -1.18 3.29
N ALA A 314 -16.41 -1.12 2.26
CA ALA A 314 -16.03 -0.61 0.95
C ALA A 314 -15.63 0.88 1.03
N VAL A 315 -16.40 1.72 1.74
CA VAL A 315 -16.05 3.14 1.96
C VAL A 315 -14.78 3.27 2.78
N LYS A 316 -14.62 2.48 3.85
CA LYS A 316 -13.36 2.41 4.62
C LYS A 316 -12.16 2.07 3.73
N SER A 317 -12.34 1.15 2.79
CA SER A 317 -11.31 0.77 1.82
C SER A 317 -10.96 1.93 0.87
N MET A 318 -11.96 2.65 0.39
CA MET A 318 -11.77 3.84 -0.46
C MET A 318 -11.06 4.96 0.31
N GLU A 319 -11.42 5.22 1.57
CA GLU A 319 -10.71 6.19 2.42
C GLU A 319 -9.27 5.75 2.70
N THR A 320 -9.03 4.46 2.94
CA THR A 320 -7.67 3.94 3.17
C THR A 320 -6.80 4.10 1.93
N LEU A 321 -7.31 3.75 0.74
CA LEU A 321 -6.58 3.88 -0.53
C LEU A 321 -6.28 5.34 -0.87
N ASN A 322 -7.26 6.24 -0.77
CA ASN A 322 -7.05 7.67 -1.02
C ASN A 322 -6.16 8.31 0.07
N GLY A 323 -6.23 7.86 1.32
CA GLY A 323 -5.35 8.29 2.40
C GLY A 323 -3.88 7.88 2.20
N ASN A 324 -3.64 6.78 1.51
CA ASN A 324 -2.30 6.30 1.14
C ASN A 324 -1.78 6.86 -0.20
N TRP A 325 -2.58 7.56 -0.97
CA TRP A 325 -2.17 8.27 -2.16
C TRP A 325 -1.21 9.41 -1.81
N ARG A 326 -0.09 9.51 -2.52
CA ARG A 326 0.93 10.58 -2.41
C ARG A 326 1.08 11.29 -3.74
N GLY A 327 1.01 12.61 -3.72
CA GLY A 327 1.33 13.47 -4.86
C GLY A 327 2.82 13.42 -5.20
N ILE A 328 3.16 13.81 -6.42
CA ILE A 328 4.54 13.81 -6.94
C ILE A 328 5.49 14.56 -6.00
N ALA A 329 6.58 13.89 -5.58
CA ALA A 329 7.65 14.51 -4.79
C ALA A 329 8.96 13.72 -4.88
N GLY A 330 10.08 14.37 -4.66
CA GLY A 330 11.41 13.74 -4.68
C GLY A 330 11.71 13.05 -6.01
N ALA A 331 12.10 11.80 -5.95
CA ALA A 331 12.40 10.99 -7.13
C ALA A 331 11.14 10.50 -7.87
N MET A 332 9.97 10.52 -7.25
CA MET A 332 8.74 10.01 -7.86
C MET A 332 8.25 10.95 -8.97
N LYS A 333 7.97 10.37 -10.15
CA LYS A 333 7.59 11.10 -11.38
C LYS A 333 6.08 11.16 -11.61
N PHE A 334 5.33 10.35 -10.91
CA PHE A 334 3.87 10.25 -10.96
C PHE A 334 3.33 10.08 -9.55
N ASP A 335 2.06 10.32 -9.39
CA ASP A 335 1.37 10.02 -8.15
C ASP A 335 1.48 8.52 -7.83
N SER A 336 1.59 8.20 -6.55
CA SER A 336 1.76 6.81 -6.11
C SER A 336 0.94 6.51 -4.87
N VAL A 337 0.80 5.23 -4.52
CA VAL A 337 0.10 4.80 -3.31
C VAL A 337 1.06 4.02 -2.44
N THR A 338 1.28 4.52 -1.22
CA THR A 338 2.13 3.83 -0.24
C THR A 338 1.37 2.68 0.44
N PRO A 339 2.04 1.64 0.95
CA PRO A 339 1.37 0.53 1.64
C PRO A 339 0.58 0.98 2.88
N SER A 340 1.18 1.83 3.73
CA SER A 340 0.52 2.38 4.91
C SER A 340 1.13 3.71 5.31
N VAL A 341 0.36 4.79 5.19
CA VAL A 341 0.81 6.14 5.56
C VAL A 341 1.08 6.29 7.05
N THR A 342 0.44 5.48 7.89
CA THR A 342 0.55 5.56 9.35
C THR A 342 1.58 4.61 9.93
N ALA A 343 1.97 3.60 9.21
CA ALA A 343 3.07 2.73 9.62
C ALA A 343 4.40 3.35 9.20
N ARG A 344 5.22 3.74 10.19
CA ARG A 344 6.47 4.47 9.92
C ARG A 344 7.36 3.78 8.89
N TRP A 345 7.41 2.45 8.89
CA TRP A 345 8.21 1.67 7.94
C TRP A 345 7.74 1.76 6.50
N PHE A 346 6.45 2.02 6.27
CA PHE A 346 5.80 2.08 4.95
C PHE A 346 5.33 3.47 4.55
N SER A 347 5.51 4.47 5.43
CA SER A 347 5.00 5.83 5.21
C SER A 347 5.81 6.61 4.17
N GLY A 348 5.39 7.83 3.94
CA GLY A 348 6.05 8.69 2.97
C GLY A 348 5.71 8.31 1.53
N ASN A 349 6.73 8.34 0.69
CA ASN A 349 6.62 8.04 -0.73
C ASN A 349 7.41 6.75 -1.05
N GLN A 350 7.03 5.68 -0.38
CA GLN A 350 7.59 4.34 -0.60
C GLN A 350 6.55 3.50 -1.31
N THR A 351 6.88 2.93 -2.47
CA THR A 351 5.96 2.13 -3.26
C THR A 351 6.64 0.89 -3.82
N TRP A 352 5.92 -0.23 -3.76
CA TRP A 352 6.35 -1.53 -4.27
C TRP A 352 5.49 -1.96 -5.45
N PRO A 353 6.04 -2.69 -6.43
CA PRO A 353 5.26 -3.20 -7.57
C PRO A 353 4.08 -4.08 -7.14
N TRP A 354 4.31 -5.01 -6.22
CA TRP A 354 3.31 -5.95 -5.70
C TRP A 354 2.07 -5.26 -5.14
N ASP A 355 2.31 -4.20 -4.35
CA ASP A 355 1.28 -3.32 -3.79
C ASP A 355 0.59 -2.51 -4.88
N THR A 356 1.38 -1.91 -5.76
CA THR A 356 0.91 -1.03 -6.84
C THR A 356 -0.12 -1.73 -7.73
N TRP A 357 0.15 -2.98 -8.14
CA TRP A 357 -0.77 -3.70 -9.02
C TRP A 357 -2.12 -3.94 -8.35
N LYS A 358 -2.13 -4.31 -7.08
CA LYS A 358 -3.33 -4.57 -6.28
C LYS A 358 -4.12 -3.29 -5.99
N GLN A 359 -3.42 -2.23 -5.56
CA GLN A 359 -4.02 -0.91 -5.31
C GLN A 359 -4.67 -0.35 -6.57
N ALA A 360 -3.96 -0.37 -7.69
CA ALA A 360 -4.44 0.15 -8.96
C ALA A 360 -5.65 -0.66 -9.50
N TYR A 361 -5.64 -1.98 -9.33
CA TYR A 361 -6.76 -2.83 -9.69
C TYR A 361 -8.06 -2.37 -9.03
N ALA A 362 -8.05 -2.13 -7.72
CA ALA A 362 -9.22 -1.67 -6.99
C ALA A 362 -9.57 -0.20 -7.29
N MET A 363 -8.57 0.69 -7.29
CA MET A 363 -8.78 2.12 -7.52
C MET A 363 -9.30 2.44 -8.93
N ALA A 364 -9.07 1.57 -9.90
CA ALA A 364 -9.63 1.70 -11.24
C ALA A 364 -11.16 1.89 -11.25
N HIS A 365 -11.86 1.37 -10.26
CA HIS A 365 -13.32 1.42 -10.16
C HIS A 365 -13.86 2.77 -9.67
N PHE A 366 -13.07 3.56 -8.92
CA PHE A 366 -13.55 4.84 -8.36
C PHE A 366 -12.58 6.01 -8.57
N ASN A 367 -11.27 5.77 -8.66
CA ASN A 367 -10.22 6.77 -8.88
C ASN A 367 -9.21 6.31 -9.95
N PRO A 368 -9.64 6.15 -11.22
CA PRO A 368 -8.83 5.56 -12.28
C PRO A 368 -7.59 6.39 -12.66
N ASP A 369 -7.58 7.70 -12.42
CA ASP A 369 -6.44 8.54 -12.73
C ASP A 369 -5.26 8.22 -11.81
N VAL A 370 -5.51 8.12 -10.51
CA VAL A 370 -4.50 7.69 -9.53
C VAL A 370 -4.10 6.22 -9.77
N ALA A 371 -5.02 5.35 -10.16
CA ALA A 371 -4.69 3.97 -10.53
C ALA A 371 -3.67 3.91 -11.69
N LYS A 372 -3.87 4.71 -12.75
CA LYS A 372 -2.93 4.82 -13.87
C LYS A 372 -1.57 5.38 -13.44
N ASP A 373 -1.58 6.46 -12.67
CA ASP A 373 -0.35 7.12 -12.25
C ASP A 373 0.47 6.27 -11.27
N ASN A 374 -0.17 5.51 -10.39
CA ASN A 374 0.49 4.54 -9.52
C ASN A 374 1.25 3.47 -10.33
N ILE A 375 0.64 2.94 -11.39
CA ILE A 375 1.30 2.01 -12.32
C ILE A 375 2.44 2.71 -13.08
N ARG A 376 2.20 3.93 -13.60
CA ARG A 376 3.23 4.73 -14.30
C ARG A 376 4.43 5.01 -13.40
N ALA A 377 4.21 5.27 -12.12
CA ALA A 377 5.27 5.51 -11.14
C ALA A 377 6.29 4.37 -11.13
N MET A 378 5.83 3.12 -11.07
CA MET A 378 6.71 1.94 -11.13
C MET A 378 7.45 1.82 -12.46
N PHE A 379 6.73 1.93 -13.58
CA PHE A 379 7.34 1.80 -14.91
C PHE A 379 8.21 2.99 -15.33
N ALA A 380 8.11 4.13 -14.63
CA ALA A 380 9.01 5.28 -14.84
C ALA A 380 10.48 4.98 -14.49
N TYR A 381 10.71 3.91 -13.73
CA TYR A 381 12.02 3.41 -13.33
C TYR A 381 12.31 1.99 -13.85
N GLN A 382 11.53 1.53 -14.83
CA GLN A 382 11.85 0.30 -15.54
C GLN A 382 13.23 0.42 -16.21
N ILE A 383 14.11 -0.53 -15.93
CA ILE A 383 15.48 -0.54 -16.45
C ILE A 383 15.47 -0.66 -17.97
N GLN A 384 16.28 0.19 -18.62
CA GLN A 384 16.47 0.19 -20.06
C GLN A 384 17.81 -0.44 -20.43
N ALA A 385 17.98 -0.84 -21.69
CA ALA A 385 19.23 -1.46 -22.18
C ALA A 385 20.50 -0.58 -22.01
N ASP A 386 20.31 0.74 -21.95
CA ASP A 386 21.39 1.73 -21.75
C ASP A 386 21.50 2.23 -20.30
N ASP A 387 20.89 1.54 -19.34
CA ASP A 387 20.97 1.91 -17.92
C ASP A 387 22.44 1.89 -17.44
N PRO A 388 22.95 3.00 -16.88
CA PRO A 388 24.36 3.12 -16.50
C PRO A 388 24.74 2.25 -15.30
N VAL A 389 23.78 1.77 -14.51
CA VAL A 389 24.00 0.98 -13.29
C VAL A 389 23.78 -0.51 -13.55
N ARG A 390 22.73 -0.85 -14.34
CA ARG A 390 22.23 -2.22 -14.51
C ARG A 390 21.87 -2.56 -15.97
N PRO A 391 22.77 -2.39 -16.95
CA PRO A 391 22.45 -2.59 -18.37
C PRO A 391 22.04 -4.04 -18.71
N TRP A 392 22.35 -5.02 -17.84
CA TRP A 392 21.99 -6.43 -18.00
C TRP A 392 20.55 -6.75 -17.55
N ASP A 393 19.86 -5.78 -16.94
CA ASP A 393 18.51 -5.95 -16.39
C ASP A 393 17.43 -5.20 -17.22
N GLU A 394 17.61 -5.06 -18.54
CA GLU A 394 16.59 -4.45 -19.40
C GLU A 394 15.20 -5.05 -19.16
N GLY A 395 14.20 -4.21 -18.93
CA GLY A 395 12.82 -4.60 -18.63
C GLY A 395 12.51 -4.81 -17.15
N TYR A 396 13.52 -4.88 -16.29
CA TYR A 396 13.36 -5.03 -14.84
C TYR A 396 12.60 -3.88 -14.21
N VAL A 397 11.73 -4.20 -13.25
CA VAL A 397 11.04 -3.22 -12.39
C VAL A 397 11.61 -3.34 -10.97
N PRO A 398 12.14 -2.24 -10.38
CA PRO A 398 12.71 -2.26 -9.03
C PRO A 398 11.71 -2.72 -7.97
N ASP A 399 12.20 -3.36 -6.91
CA ASP A 399 11.39 -3.82 -5.79
C ASP A 399 10.74 -2.68 -5.00
N LEU A 400 11.50 -1.62 -4.73
CA LEU A 400 11.03 -0.48 -3.94
C LEU A 400 11.55 0.83 -4.52
N LEU A 401 10.63 1.70 -4.87
CA LEU A 401 10.88 3.10 -5.16
C LEU A 401 10.59 3.95 -3.93
N ALA A 402 11.44 4.96 -3.68
CA ALA A 402 11.32 5.85 -2.54
C ALA A 402 11.53 7.31 -2.95
N TYR A 403 11.26 8.23 -2.03
CA TYR A 403 11.48 9.68 -2.22
C TYR A 403 12.92 9.99 -2.65
N ASN A 404 13.91 9.33 -2.05
CA ASN A 404 15.32 9.50 -2.36
C ASN A 404 15.84 8.35 -3.22
N LEU A 405 16.58 8.67 -4.28
CA LEU A 405 17.34 7.69 -5.06
C LEU A 405 18.45 7.06 -4.22
N SER A 406 18.82 5.82 -4.52
CA SER A 406 19.99 5.17 -3.91
C SER A 406 21.29 5.90 -4.23
N PRO A 407 22.37 5.70 -3.43
CA PRO A 407 23.69 6.23 -3.73
C PRO A 407 24.22 5.81 -5.11
N GLU A 408 23.93 4.59 -5.56
CA GLU A 408 24.32 4.07 -6.88
C GLU A 408 23.67 4.87 -8.02
N ARG A 409 22.50 5.45 -7.76
CA ARG A 409 21.78 6.32 -8.71
C ARG A 409 22.01 7.81 -8.48
N GLY A 410 22.99 8.15 -7.65
CA GLY A 410 23.42 9.54 -7.38
C GLY A 410 22.60 10.25 -6.30
N GLY A 411 21.79 9.52 -5.52
CA GLY A 411 21.04 10.03 -4.38
C GLY A 411 21.72 9.73 -3.04
N ASP A 412 20.94 9.78 -1.98
CA ASP A 412 21.37 9.47 -0.62
C ASP A 412 20.34 8.61 0.16
N GLY A 413 19.39 7.98 -0.56
CA GLY A 413 18.32 7.16 -0.01
C GLY A 413 18.80 5.84 0.58
N GLY A 414 18.21 5.46 1.72
CA GLY A 414 18.42 4.16 2.34
C GLY A 414 17.35 3.12 1.99
N ASN A 415 16.21 3.56 1.46
CA ASN A 415 15.05 2.68 1.21
C ASN A 415 14.94 2.22 -0.26
N TRP A 416 15.50 2.96 -1.20
CA TRP A 416 15.50 2.54 -2.62
C TRP A 416 16.10 1.15 -2.80
N ASN A 417 15.34 0.20 -3.38
CA ASN A 417 15.75 -1.20 -3.47
C ASN A 417 15.63 -1.77 -4.89
N GLU A 418 16.74 -2.28 -5.41
CA GLU A 418 16.83 -2.97 -6.69
C GLU A 418 17.41 -4.39 -6.55
N ARG A 419 17.33 -5.00 -5.36
CA ARG A 419 17.91 -6.33 -5.10
C ARG A 419 17.06 -7.48 -5.61
N ASN A 420 15.77 -7.22 -5.83
CA ASN A 420 14.75 -8.14 -6.36
C ASN A 420 13.65 -7.34 -7.03
N THR A 421 12.77 -8.00 -7.77
CA THR A 421 11.50 -7.45 -8.28
C THR A 421 10.32 -8.05 -7.52
N LYS A 422 9.12 -8.07 -8.13
CA LYS A 422 7.89 -8.66 -7.58
C LYS A 422 7.17 -9.48 -8.65
N PRO A 423 6.21 -10.36 -8.29
CA PRO A 423 5.49 -11.20 -9.25
C PRO A 423 4.82 -10.46 -10.41
N SER A 424 4.67 -11.14 -11.55
CA SER A 424 4.16 -10.55 -12.81
C SER A 424 2.65 -10.38 -12.82
N LEU A 425 2.15 -9.43 -12.02
CA LEU A 425 0.72 -9.03 -11.98
C LEU A 425 0.44 -7.66 -12.62
N ALA A 426 1.44 -7.04 -13.25
CA ALA A 426 1.25 -5.72 -13.87
C ALA A 426 0.19 -5.73 -14.98
N ALA A 427 0.22 -6.74 -15.87
CA ALA A 427 -0.74 -6.85 -16.96
C ALA A 427 -2.18 -7.03 -16.45
N TRP A 428 -2.37 -7.75 -15.35
CA TRP A 428 -3.67 -7.90 -14.68
C TRP A 428 -4.24 -6.55 -14.25
N ALA A 429 -3.43 -5.71 -13.59
CA ALA A 429 -3.84 -4.38 -13.17
C ALA A 429 -4.11 -3.43 -14.34
N VAL A 430 -3.24 -3.45 -15.37
CA VAL A 430 -3.39 -2.62 -16.58
C VAL A 430 -4.68 -2.95 -17.32
N MET A 431 -5.03 -4.24 -17.43
CA MET A 431 -6.29 -4.66 -18.06
C MET A 431 -7.51 -4.25 -17.27
N GLU A 432 -7.47 -4.25 -15.94
CA GLU A 432 -8.61 -3.80 -15.12
C GLU A 432 -8.85 -2.31 -15.29
N VAL A 433 -7.79 -1.50 -15.29
CA VAL A 433 -7.90 -0.06 -15.62
C VAL A 433 -8.52 0.15 -17.00
N TYR A 434 -8.14 -0.66 -18.01
CA TYR A 434 -8.77 -0.62 -19.33
C TYR A 434 -10.26 -0.99 -19.28
N LYS A 435 -10.62 -2.07 -18.60
CA LYS A 435 -12.01 -2.55 -18.52
C LYS A 435 -12.94 -1.51 -17.89
N THR A 436 -12.46 -0.80 -16.87
CA THR A 436 -13.24 0.23 -16.19
C THR A 436 -13.31 1.55 -16.95
N THR A 437 -12.27 1.90 -17.72
CA THR A 437 -12.17 3.21 -18.40
C THR A 437 -12.47 3.16 -19.90
N GLY A 438 -12.30 2.03 -20.55
CA GLY A 438 -12.35 1.88 -22.01
C GLY A 438 -11.24 2.58 -22.77
N ASP A 439 -10.17 3.02 -22.08
CA ASP A 439 -9.09 3.83 -22.64
C ASP A 439 -8.08 2.99 -23.42
N LYS A 440 -8.24 2.95 -24.76
CA LYS A 440 -7.31 2.23 -25.62
C LYS A 440 -5.90 2.82 -25.63
N ALA A 441 -5.76 4.14 -25.47
CA ALA A 441 -4.45 4.79 -25.44
C ALA A 441 -3.63 4.33 -24.22
N TRP A 442 -4.28 3.97 -23.13
CA TRP A 442 -3.65 3.34 -21.97
C TRP A 442 -3.00 2.00 -22.32
N ILE A 443 -3.66 1.16 -23.09
CA ILE A 443 -3.09 -0.11 -23.58
C ILE A 443 -1.90 0.15 -24.51
N GLU A 444 -2.01 1.13 -25.43
CA GLU A 444 -0.92 1.52 -26.33
C GLU A 444 0.33 2.00 -25.56
N GLU A 445 0.13 2.74 -24.45
CA GLU A 445 1.21 3.21 -23.57
C GLU A 445 1.90 2.09 -22.82
N MET A 446 1.12 1.16 -22.24
CA MET A 446 1.62 0.18 -21.28
C MET A 446 2.14 -1.11 -21.93
N TYR A 447 1.58 -1.53 -23.05
CA TYR A 447 1.92 -2.79 -23.70
C TYR A 447 3.44 -3.01 -23.92
N PRO A 448 4.22 -2.08 -24.49
CA PRO A 448 5.66 -2.31 -24.71
C PRO A 448 6.43 -2.44 -23.39
N LYS A 449 6.01 -1.77 -22.33
CA LYS A 449 6.63 -1.85 -21.01
C LYS A 449 6.35 -3.19 -20.34
N LEU A 450 5.12 -3.68 -20.48
CA LEU A 450 4.71 -5.00 -19.97
C LEU A 450 5.46 -6.13 -20.69
N VAL A 451 5.59 -6.05 -22.02
CA VAL A 451 6.35 -7.02 -22.81
C VAL A 451 7.83 -7.03 -22.42
N ALA A 452 8.42 -5.87 -22.16
CA ALA A 452 9.81 -5.77 -21.67
C ALA A 452 9.98 -6.44 -20.29
N TYR A 453 9.03 -6.24 -19.37
CA TYR A 453 9.05 -6.87 -18.04
C TYR A 453 8.82 -8.39 -18.13
N HIS A 454 7.88 -8.85 -18.96
CA HIS A 454 7.66 -10.27 -19.26
C HIS A 454 8.95 -10.95 -19.78
N ASN A 455 9.62 -10.33 -20.74
CA ASN A 455 10.85 -10.86 -21.32
C ASN A 455 12.03 -10.87 -20.33
N TRP A 456 12.06 -9.93 -19.37
CA TRP A 456 13.05 -9.94 -18.30
C TRP A 456 12.93 -11.21 -17.45
N TRP A 457 11.73 -11.62 -17.06
CA TRP A 457 11.49 -12.84 -16.30
C TRP A 457 12.07 -14.08 -17.01
N LEU A 458 11.78 -14.24 -18.29
CA LEU A 458 12.27 -15.39 -19.09
C LEU A 458 13.79 -15.34 -19.33
N ARG A 459 14.38 -14.15 -19.41
CA ARG A 459 15.82 -14.01 -19.62
C ARG A 459 16.62 -14.12 -18.33
N ASN A 460 16.15 -13.51 -17.25
CA ASN A 460 16.92 -13.35 -16.04
C ASN A 460 16.54 -14.34 -14.93
N ARG A 461 15.45 -15.09 -15.06
CA ARG A 461 14.89 -15.99 -14.04
C ARG A 461 14.50 -17.38 -14.53
N ASP A 462 14.70 -17.72 -15.77
CA ASP A 462 14.49 -19.07 -16.32
C ASP A 462 15.85 -19.76 -16.52
N ASN A 463 16.38 -20.35 -15.44
CA ASN A 463 17.72 -20.92 -15.42
C ASN A 463 17.91 -22.12 -16.35
N ASN A 464 16.88 -22.97 -16.46
CA ASN A 464 16.93 -24.18 -17.24
C ASN A 464 16.35 -24.03 -18.67
N GLY A 465 15.82 -22.82 -19.01
CA GLY A 465 15.31 -22.49 -20.34
C GLY A 465 14.04 -23.23 -20.74
N ASN A 466 13.22 -23.65 -19.77
CA ASN A 466 12.00 -24.40 -20.03
C ASN A 466 10.74 -23.52 -20.14
N GLY A 467 10.87 -22.21 -19.98
CA GLY A 467 9.77 -21.25 -20.02
C GLY A 467 8.99 -21.10 -18.72
N VAL A 468 9.52 -21.63 -17.60
CA VAL A 468 8.95 -21.55 -16.25
C VAL A 468 9.95 -20.83 -15.33
N PRO A 469 9.83 -19.51 -15.14
CA PRO A 469 10.80 -18.76 -14.36
C PRO A 469 10.74 -19.06 -12.86
N GLU A 470 11.91 -19.02 -12.24
CA GLU A 470 12.08 -19.16 -10.79
C GLU A 470 12.10 -17.78 -10.11
N TYR A 471 11.87 -17.74 -8.79
CA TYR A 471 12.25 -16.58 -7.98
C TYR A 471 13.75 -16.56 -7.69
N GLY A 472 14.29 -15.36 -7.47
CA GLY A 472 15.73 -15.23 -7.29
C GLY A 472 16.17 -13.90 -6.70
N ALA A 473 17.43 -13.58 -6.94
CA ALA A 473 18.08 -12.36 -6.50
C ALA A 473 18.81 -11.68 -7.65
N ALA A 474 18.76 -10.37 -7.68
CA ALA A 474 19.54 -9.58 -8.63
C ALA A 474 21.04 -9.62 -8.30
N VAL A 475 21.89 -9.24 -9.25
CA VAL A 475 23.30 -8.94 -8.99
C VAL A 475 23.39 -7.71 -8.11
N ASP A 476 23.85 -7.88 -6.88
CA ASP A 476 23.92 -6.79 -5.89
C ASP A 476 25.02 -7.07 -4.86
N LYS A 477 25.67 -6.00 -4.37
CA LYS A 477 26.71 -6.07 -3.32
C LYS A 477 26.22 -6.71 -2.02
N ALA A 478 24.91 -6.77 -1.79
CA ALA A 478 24.33 -7.47 -0.63
C ALA A 478 24.29 -8.99 -0.83
N HIS A 479 24.32 -9.48 -2.05
CA HIS A 479 24.16 -10.90 -2.38
C HIS A 479 25.45 -11.59 -2.78
N ASN A 480 26.38 -10.85 -3.39
CA ASN A 480 27.56 -11.44 -4.01
C ASN A 480 28.77 -10.51 -4.04
N THR A 481 29.94 -11.11 -4.24
CA THR A 481 31.19 -10.39 -4.53
C THR A 481 31.14 -9.77 -5.94
N PRO A 482 32.06 -8.85 -6.28
CA PRO A 482 32.20 -8.33 -7.65
C PRO A 482 32.39 -9.43 -8.71
N GLU A 483 33.01 -10.55 -8.34
CA GLU A 483 33.24 -11.71 -9.22
C GLU A 483 32.02 -12.62 -9.36
N GLY A 484 30.92 -12.34 -8.61
CA GLY A 484 29.68 -13.10 -8.64
C GLY A 484 29.62 -14.29 -7.67
N GLU A 485 30.51 -14.38 -6.69
CA GLU A 485 30.40 -15.41 -5.65
C GLU A 485 29.40 -15.00 -4.57
N MET A 486 28.40 -15.86 -4.31
CA MET A 486 27.34 -15.58 -3.35
C MET A 486 27.82 -15.59 -1.90
N TYR A 487 27.17 -14.78 -1.07
CA TYR A 487 27.33 -14.79 0.38
C TYR A 487 26.35 -15.75 1.05
N PHE A 488 26.86 -16.46 2.08
CA PHE A 488 26.07 -17.30 2.99
C PHE A 488 26.48 -16.99 4.43
N THR A 489 25.53 -17.09 5.36
CA THR A 489 25.77 -16.98 6.79
C THR A 489 25.51 -18.31 7.45
N VAL A 490 26.55 -18.91 8.03
CA VAL A 490 26.46 -20.15 8.78
C VAL A 490 26.25 -19.79 10.25
N VAL A 491 25.16 -20.28 10.84
CA VAL A 491 24.77 -19.98 12.22
C VAL A 491 25.05 -21.20 13.10
N ARG A 492 25.76 -20.96 14.23
CA ARG A 492 26.08 -21.95 15.26
C ARG A 492 25.82 -21.33 16.64
N GLY A 493 24.64 -21.56 17.21
CA GLY A 493 24.19 -20.83 18.40
C GLY A 493 24.15 -19.32 18.18
N GLU A 494 24.98 -18.57 18.90
CA GLU A 494 25.10 -17.10 18.75
C GLU A 494 26.21 -16.70 17.74
N GLU A 495 26.96 -17.65 17.20
CA GLU A 495 28.02 -17.38 16.24
C GLU A 495 27.49 -17.34 14.81
N HIS A 496 27.81 -16.26 14.07
CA HIS A 496 27.49 -16.07 12.68
C HIS A 496 28.77 -15.95 11.85
N GLU A 497 29.02 -16.91 10.97
CA GLU A 497 30.17 -16.95 10.07
C GLU A 497 29.74 -16.65 8.62
N THR A 498 30.35 -15.64 8.00
CA THR A 498 30.13 -15.39 6.57
C THR A 498 31.00 -16.30 5.73
N VAL A 499 30.39 -17.07 4.85
CA VAL A 499 31.02 -17.98 3.89
C VAL A 499 30.78 -17.46 2.48
N VAL A 500 31.82 -17.44 1.65
CA VAL A 500 31.76 -16.90 0.28
C VAL A 500 31.92 -18.02 -0.74
N GLY A 501 30.93 -18.16 -1.62
CA GLY A 501 30.91 -19.11 -2.72
C GLY A 501 30.45 -20.53 -2.35
N LYS A 502 29.88 -21.21 -3.36
CA LYS A 502 29.33 -22.56 -3.21
C LYS A 502 30.32 -23.61 -2.74
N LYS A 503 31.58 -23.50 -3.14
CA LYS A 503 32.62 -24.49 -2.73
C LYS A 503 32.95 -24.42 -1.25
N ALA A 504 32.99 -23.21 -0.68
CA ALA A 504 33.21 -23.02 0.74
C ALA A 504 31.97 -23.46 1.53
N LEU A 505 30.77 -23.14 1.04
CA LEU A 505 29.52 -23.60 1.63
C LEU A 505 29.45 -25.13 1.66
N ALA A 506 29.70 -25.80 0.54
CA ALA A 506 29.66 -27.27 0.46
C ALA A 506 30.63 -27.95 1.47
N LYS A 507 31.78 -27.34 1.75
CA LYS A 507 32.68 -27.80 2.79
C LYS A 507 32.05 -27.71 4.18
N VAL A 508 31.48 -26.56 4.51
CA VAL A 508 30.77 -26.36 5.80
C VAL A 508 29.63 -27.34 5.96
N MET A 509 28.81 -27.52 4.92
CA MET A 509 27.70 -28.49 4.94
C MET A 509 28.19 -29.93 5.16
N ALA A 510 29.30 -30.32 4.56
CA ALA A 510 29.89 -31.63 4.73
C ALA A 510 30.47 -31.87 6.16
N GLU A 511 30.89 -30.83 6.83
CA GLU A 511 31.35 -30.87 8.23
C GLU A 511 30.17 -31.03 9.21
N GLY A 512 28.98 -30.58 8.85
CA GLY A 512 27.73 -30.86 9.57
C GLY A 512 27.54 -30.18 10.95
N HIS A 513 28.39 -29.23 11.27
CA HIS A 513 28.38 -28.53 12.56
C HIS A 513 27.75 -27.13 12.45
N TYR A 514 26.45 -27.05 12.12
CA TYR A 514 25.70 -25.79 12.06
C TYR A 514 24.24 -26.01 12.46
N ASP A 515 23.60 -24.95 12.96
CA ASP A 515 22.19 -24.96 13.25
C ASP A 515 21.37 -24.74 11.99
N TYR A 516 21.69 -23.69 11.24
CA TYR A 516 21.10 -23.40 9.94
C TYR A 516 22.04 -22.50 9.11
N ILE A 517 21.70 -22.35 7.81
CA ILE A 517 22.41 -21.51 6.86
C ILE A 517 21.42 -20.50 6.32
N GLU A 518 21.79 -19.21 6.39
CA GLU A 518 21.06 -18.10 5.78
C GLU A 518 21.78 -17.64 4.52
N SER A 519 21.01 -17.08 3.56
CA SER A 519 21.56 -16.42 2.39
C SER A 519 20.81 -15.12 2.13
N PRO A 520 21.49 -13.98 1.95
CA PRO A 520 20.85 -12.76 1.51
C PRO A 520 20.07 -12.93 0.18
N ALA A 521 20.55 -13.82 -0.69
CA ALA A 521 19.85 -14.16 -1.92
C ALA A 521 18.56 -14.96 -1.69
N GLN A 522 18.48 -15.80 -0.63
CA GLN A 522 17.24 -16.48 -0.24
C GLN A 522 16.19 -15.46 0.24
N THR A 523 16.60 -14.53 1.07
CA THR A 523 15.75 -13.41 1.52
C THR A 523 15.27 -12.59 0.33
N ALA A 524 16.16 -12.24 -0.62
CA ALA A 524 15.76 -11.52 -1.82
C ALA A 524 14.79 -12.32 -2.70
N ALA A 525 14.99 -13.64 -2.86
CA ALA A 525 14.08 -14.50 -3.62
C ALA A 525 12.68 -14.60 -2.98
N SER A 526 12.61 -14.68 -1.65
CA SER A 526 11.33 -14.65 -0.93
C SER A 526 10.64 -13.28 -1.06
N TRP A 527 11.37 -12.19 -0.97
CA TRP A 527 10.85 -10.85 -1.23
C TRP A 527 10.38 -10.68 -2.68
N GLU A 528 11.09 -11.29 -3.66
CA GLU A 528 10.69 -11.29 -5.07
C GLU A 528 9.33 -11.98 -5.27
N SER A 529 8.99 -12.97 -4.46
CA SER A 529 7.69 -13.62 -4.44
C SER A 529 6.58 -12.80 -3.75
N GLY A 530 6.95 -11.77 -2.97
CA GLY A 530 6.04 -11.02 -2.10
C GLY A 530 5.62 -11.77 -0.82
N ARG A 531 6.19 -12.94 -0.54
CA ARG A 531 5.88 -13.81 0.61
C ARG A 531 7.15 -14.03 1.45
N ASP A 532 7.53 -13.00 2.20
CA ASP A 532 8.88 -12.74 2.72
C ASP A 532 9.53 -13.88 3.52
N ASP A 533 8.78 -14.60 4.34
CA ASP A 533 9.29 -15.70 5.16
C ASP A 533 8.49 -17.01 4.96
N ALA A 534 7.86 -17.20 3.79
CA ALA A 534 7.04 -18.35 3.52
C ALA A 534 7.83 -19.68 3.59
N ALA A 535 7.18 -20.71 4.15
CA ALA A 535 7.76 -22.04 4.33
C ALA A 535 8.31 -22.66 3.04
N VAL A 536 7.65 -22.42 1.93
CA VAL A 536 8.03 -22.94 0.61
C VAL A 536 9.43 -22.52 0.16
N PHE A 537 9.96 -21.39 0.69
CA PHE A 537 11.31 -20.90 0.44
C PHE A 537 12.33 -21.36 1.49
N GLY A 538 12.00 -22.38 2.30
CA GLY A 538 12.90 -22.97 3.28
C GLY A 538 12.92 -22.27 4.64
N PHE A 539 12.02 -21.30 4.90
CA PHE A 539 11.93 -20.64 6.20
C PHE A 539 11.16 -21.49 7.21
N ILE A 540 11.79 -21.75 8.36
CA ILE A 540 11.23 -22.49 9.48
C ILE A 540 11.97 -22.08 10.75
N ASP A 541 11.28 -21.96 11.88
CA ASP A 541 11.93 -21.65 13.15
C ASP A 541 12.67 -22.87 13.69
N LYS A 542 13.71 -22.63 14.49
CA LYS A 542 14.58 -23.71 15.01
C LYS A 542 13.79 -24.78 15.75
N GLU A 543 12.86 -24.39 16.62
CA GLU A 543 12.04 -25.31 17.40
C GLU A 543 11.11 -26.14 16.51
N GLN A 544 10.56 -25.53 15.47
CA GLN A 544 9.72 -26.21 14.47
C GLN A 544 10.55 -27.21 13.65
N LEU A 545 11.76 -26.82 13.23
CA LEU A 545 12.67 -27.70 12.49
C LEU A 545 13.11 -28.90 13.34
N ASP A 546 13.46 -28.68 14.62
CA ASP A 546 13.82 -29.75 15.53
C ASP A 546 12.65 -30.71 15.75
N ALA A 547 11.42 -30.20 15.87
CA ALA A 547 10.21 -31.01 15.95
C ALA A 547 9.93 -31.79 14.64
N TYR A 548 10.16 -31.19 13.50
CA TYR A 548 10.04 -31.85 12.19
C TYR A 548 11.02 -33.01 12.04
N VAL A 549 12.29 -32.81 12.41
CA VAL A 549 13.33 -33.86 12.39
C VAL A 549 13.00 -34.96 13.37
N ALA A 550 12.51 -34.64 14.57
CA ALA A 550 12.10 -35.65 15.56
C ALA A 550 10.94 -36.57 15.08
N LYS A 551 10.11 -36.07 14.15
CA LYS A 551 9.05 -36.84 13.47
C LYS A 551 9.53 -37.62 12.23
N GLY A 552 10.83 -37.61 11.94
CA GLY A 552 11.45 -38.38 10.85
C GLY A 552 11.75 -37.60 9.58
N GLY A 553 11.50 -36.30 9.55
CA GLY A 553 11.93 -35.39 8.47
C GLY A 553 13.44 -35.17 8.50
N LYS A 554 13.96 -34.61 7.42
CA LYS A 554 15.37 -34.29 7.29
C LYS A 554 15.59 -32.77 7.34
N ARG A 555 16.62 -32.32 8.02
CA ARG A 555 17.02 -30.89 8.01
C ARG A 555 17.23 -30.37 6.60
N SER A 556 17.83 -31.18 5.73
CA SER A 556 18.09 -30.83 4.32
C SER A 556 16.82 -30.64 3.47
N ASP A 557 15.64 -31.03 3.94
CA ASP A 557 14.37 -30.77 3.24
C ASP A 557 14.07 -29.24 3.16
N TRP A 558 14.67 -28.48 4.09
CA TRP A 558 14.53 -27.02 4.21
C TRP A 558 15.68 -26.22 3.58
N ASP A 559 16.75 -26.91 3.13
CA ASP A 559 17.85 -26.24 2.43
C ASP A 559 17.40 -25.73 1.06
N VAL A 560 17.92 -24.57 0.66
CA VAL A 560 17.69 -23.97 -0.66
C VAL A 560 19.01 -23.90 -1.44
N GLU A 561 18.92 -24.10 -2.74
CA GLU A 561 20.05 -24.02 -3.66
C GLU A 561 19.80 -22.98 -4.74
N PHE A 562 20.89 -22.43 -5.31
CA PHE A 562 20.84 -21.37 -6.32
C PHE A 562 21.64 -21.76 -7.57
N ALA A 563 21.17 -21.29 -8.73
CA ALA A 563 21.92 -21.22 -9.95
C ALA A 563 22.32 -19.77 -10.27
N GLN A 564 23.40 -19.60 -11.03
CA GLN A 564 23.75 -18.33 -11.66
C GLN A 564 23.12 -18.27 -13.04
N ASN A 565 22.35 -17.21 -13.30
CA ASN A 565 21.83 -16.93 -14.63
C ASN A 565 22.87 -16.10 -15.40
N ARG A 566 23.23 -16.53 -16.60
CA ARG A 566 24.22 -15.84 -17.44
C ARG A 566 23.73 -15.70 -18.87
N ALA A 567 24.02 -14.54 -19.47
CA ALA A 567 23.86 -14.33 -20.90
C ALA A 567 24.85 -15.16 -21.72
N GLU A 568 24.64 -15.25 -23.04
CA GLU A 568 25.52 -16.00 -23.96
C GLU A 568 26.98 -15.50 -23.95
N ASP A 569 27.19 -14.21 -23.70
CA ASP A 569 28.51 -13.60 -23.61
C ASP A 569 29.18 -13.82 -22.22
N GLY A 570 28.51 -14.51 -21.30
CA GLY A 570 28.97 -14.80 -19.94
C GLY A 570 28.59 -13.74 -18.90
N THR A 571 27.93 -12.64 -19.28
CA THR A 571 27.46 -11.61 -18.34
C THR A 571 26.54 -12.23 -17.29
N LEU A 572 26.80 -11.96 -16.00
CA LEU A 572 25.95 -12.42 -14.91
C LEU A 572 24.64 -11.62 -14.89
N LEU A 573 23.49 -12.31 -14.96
CA LEU A 573 22.16 -11.74 -14.97
C LEU A 573 21.44 -11.79 -13.61
N GLY A 574 21.96 -12.56 -12.68
CA GLY A 574 21.40 -12.76 -11.34
C GLY A 574 21.45 -14.22 -10.90
N TYR A 575 20.66 -14.53 -9.90
CA TYR A 575 20.62 -15.86 -9.26
C TYR A 575 19.16 -16.30 -9.18
N SER A 576 18.88 -17.55 -9.56
CA SER A 576 17.60 -18.20 -9.35
C SER A 576 17.69 -19.26 -8.27
N LEU A 577 16.66 -19.40 -7.46
CA LEU A 577 16.44 -20.62 -6.69
C LEU A 577 16.41 -21.82 -7.64
N LEU A 578 17.01 -22.93 -7.27
CA LEU A 578 16.80 -24.22 -7.97
C LEU A 578 15.43 -24.80 -7.60
N GLN A 579 14.41 -23.96 -7.81
CA GLN A 579 13.01 -24.22 -7.43
C GLN A 579 12.09 -23.42 -8.35
N GLU A 580 11.28 -24.11 -9.14
CA GLU A 580 10.23 -23.49 -9.94
C GLU A 580 9.00 -23.27 -9.09
N SER A 581 8.53 -22.02 -8.99
CA SER A 581 7.42 -21.66 -8.12
C SER A 581 6.09 -21.71 -8.86
N VAL A 582 5.12 -22.44 -8.28
CA VAL A 582 3.80 -22.66 -8.88
C VAL A 582 2.97 -21.40 -8.98
N ASP A 583 3.13 -20.47 -8.06
CA ASP A 583 2.45 -19.17 -8.12
C ASP A 583 3.03 -18.30 -9.24
N GLN A 584 4.37 -18.18 -9.37
CA GLN A 584 4.98 -17.42 -10.46
C GLN A 584 4.65 -18.02 -11.83
N ALA A 585 4.68 -19.35 -11.96
CA ALA A 585 4.24 -20.04 -13.19
C ALA A 585 2.78 -19.69 -13.53
N SER A 586 1.91 -19.61 -12.51
CA SER A 586 0.50 -19.26 -12.67
C SER A 586 0.30 -17.78 -13.02
N TYR A 587 1.06 -16.88 -12.39
CA TYR A 587 1.05 -15.45 -12.76
C TYR A 587 1.56 -15.23 -14.18
N MET A 588 2.62 -15.93 -14.60
CA MET A 588 3.12 -15.87 -15.97
C MET A 588 2.13 -16.46 -16.99
N TYR A 589 1.32 -17.46 -16.58
CA TYR A 589 0.23 -17.95 -17.40
C TYR A 589 -0.81 -16.86 -17.68
N SER A 590 -1.31 -16.18 -16.65
CA SER A 590 -2.28 -15.11 -16.83
C SER A 590 -1.68 -13.86 -17.49
N ASP A 591 -0.42 -13.54 -17.21
CA ASP A 591 0.32 -12.46 -17.88
C ASP A 591 0.36 -12.68 -19.40
N ASN A 592 0.70 -13.89 -19.85
CA ASN A 592 0.64 -14.26 -21.25
C ASN A 592 -0.77 -14.13 -21.85
N GLN A 593 -1.83 -14.45 -21.11
CA GLN A 593 -3.20 -14.28 -21.57
C GLN A 593 -3.57 -12.81 -21.75
N TYR A 594 -3.24 -11.95 -20.76
CA TYR A 594 -3.48 -10.50 -20.85
C TYR A 594 -2.65 -9.84 -21.95
N LEU A 595 -1.39 -10.23 -22.11
CA LEU A 595 -0.54 -9.73 -23.21
C LEU A 595 -1.07 -10.15 -24.59
N ALA A 596 -1.60 -11.36 -24.71
CA ALA A 596 -2.25 -11.80 -25.95
C ALA A 596 -3.51 -10.99 -26.27
N GLU A 597 -4.34 -10.69 -25.26
CA GLU A 597 -5.53 -9.86 -25.42
C GLU A 597 -5.17 -8.42 -25.83
N MET A 598 -4.17 -7.82 -25.18
CA MET A 598 -3.66 -6.50 -25.54
C MET A 598 -3.05 -6.48 -26.94
N ALA A 599 -2.31 -7.52 -27.32
CA ALA A 599 -1.75 -7.66 -28.67
C ALA A 599 -2.83 -7.71 -29.75
N ASP A 600 -3.93 -8.44 -29.51
CA ASP A 600 -5.08 -8.44 -30.41
C ASP A 600 -5.72 -7.05 -30.56
N MET A 601 -5.85 -6.31 -29.44
CA MET A 601 -6.38 -4.94 -29.44
C MET A 601 -5.50 -3.97 -30.26
N LEU A 602 -4.20 -4.29 -30.38
CA LEU A 602 -3.18 -3.50 -31.09
C LEU A 602 -2.86 -4.04 -32.50
N ASP A 603 -3.66 -4.97 -33.02
CA ASP A 603 -3.48 -5.61 -34.33
C ASP A 603 -2.11 -6.33 -34.50
N LYS A 604 -1.58 -6.92 -33.39
CA LYS A 604 -0.30 -7.65 -33.32
C LYS A 604 -0.53 -9.17 -33.26
N GLU A 605 -1.11 -9.74 -34.32
CA GLU A 605 -1.58 -11.14 -34.38
C GLU A 605 -0.49 -12.18 -34.08
N ASP A 606 0.75 -11.97 -34.56
CA ASP A 606 1.87 -12.91 -34.35
C ASP A 606 2.31 -12.92 -32.89
N GLU A 607 2.38 -11.76 -32.23
CA GLU A 607 2.69 -11.64 -30.81
C GLU A 607 1.59 -12.30 -29.95
N ALA A 608 0.32 -12.04 -30.27
CA ALA A 608 -0.83 -12.66 -29.59
C ALA A 608 -0.80 -14.18 -29.66
N LYS A 609 -0.45 -14.75 -30.83
CA LYS A 609 -0.32 -16.19 -31.03
C LYS A 609 0.83 -16.77 -30.19
N ASP A 610 1.97 -16.10 -30.12
CA ASP A 610 3.13 -16.55 -29.33
C ASP A 610 2.78 -16.57 -27.84
N PHE A 611 2.20 -15.50 -27.29
CA PHE A 611 1.75 -15.46 -25.90
C PHE A 611 0.74 -16.55 -25.57
N ARG A 612 -0.24 -16.84 -26.43
CA ARG A 612 -1.18 -17.96 -26.21
C ARG A 612 -0.48 -19.31 -26.20
N ALA A 613 0.56 -19.51 -27.04
CA ALA A 613 1.34 -20.74 -27.05
C ALA A 613 2.13 -20.91 -25.73
N LYS A 614 2.74 -19.86 -25.23
CA LYS A 614 3.42 -19.83 -23.92
C LYS A 614 2.46 -20.09 -22.77
N ALA A 615 1.28 -19.46 -22.75
CA ALA A 615 0.23 -19.74 -21.77
C ALA A 615 -0.17 -21.21 -21.77
N LYS A 616 -0.41 -21.80 -22.93
CA LYS A 616 -0.75 -23.24 -23.07
C LYS A 616 0.36 -24.14 -22.52
N HIS A 617 1.63 -23.80 -22.79
CA HIS A 617 2.78 -24.53 -22.26
C HIS A 617 2.77 -24.50 -20.72
N LEU A 618 2.64 -23.33 -20.10
CA LEU A 618 2.60 -23.15 -18.65
C LEU A 618 1.42 -23.93 -18.01
N ALA A 619 0.21 -23.82 -18.56
CA ALA A 619 -0.93 -24.58 -18.05
C ALA A 619 -0.69 -26.10 -18.08
N ASN A 620 -0.12 -26.61 -19.16
CA ASN A 620 0.23 -28.02 -19.23
C ASN A 620 1.28 -28.43 -18.20
N TYR A 621 2.31 -27.58 -18.03
CA TYR A 621 3.41 -27.83 -17.09
C TYR A 621 2.90 -27.83 -15.64
N ILE A 622 2.14 -26.81 -15.25
CA ILE A 622 1.54 -26.70 -13.91
C ILE A 622 0.74 -27.96 -13.57
N ASN A 623 -0.15 -28.41 -14.46
CA ASN A 623 -1.02 -29.55 -14.19
C ASN A 623 -0.30 -30.89 -14.24
N THR A 624 0.81 -31.02 -14.98
CA THR A 624 1.55 -32.28 -15.14
C THR A 624 2.64 -32.45 -14.09
N CYS A 625 3.28 -31.33 -13.68
CA CYS A 625 4.51 -31.36 -12.89
C CYS A 625 4.33 -30.88 -11.46
N MET A 626 3.43 -29.89 -11.22
CA MET A 626 3.33 -29.17 -9.95
C MET A 626 2.20 -29.66 -9.05
N PHE A 627 1.34 -30.57 -9.53
CA PHE A 627 0.26 -31.17 -8.75
C PHE A 627 0.71 -32.49 -8.10
N ASP A 628 0.49 -32.62 -6.79
CA ASP A 628 0.71 -33.87 -6.07
C ASP A 628 -0.61 -34.59 -5.81
N GLU A 629 -0.78 -35.78 -6.42
CA GLU A 629 -1.99 -36.58 -6.33
C GLU A 629 -2.27 -37.11 -4.91
N SER A 630 -1.23 -37.28 -4.10
CA SER A 630 -1.37 -37.85 -2.76
C SER A 630 -1.92 -36.85 -1.73
N THR A 631 -1.62 -35.58 -1.90
CA THR A 631 -2.12 -34.48 -1.06
C THR A 631 -3.30 -33.76 -1.70
N GLY A 632 -3.47 -33.89 -3.03
CA GLY A 632 -4.50 -33.22 -3.79
C GLY A 632 -4.27 -31.70 -3.90
N PHE A 633 -3.01 -31.26 -3.92
CA PHE A 633 -2.64 -29.85 -3.86
C PHE A 633 -1.48 -29.54 -4.79
N PHE A 634 -1.30 -28.26 -5.16
CA PHE A 634 -0.17 -27.80 -5.97
C PHE A 634 1.00 -27.36 -5.10
N TYR A 635 2.24 -27.59 -5.59
CA TYR A 635 3.49 -27.25 -4.92
C TYR A 635 4.51 -26.71 -5.91
N ASP A 636 5.49 -25.97 -5.39
CA ASP A 636 6.73 -25.69 -6.09
C ASP A 636 7.50 -26.96 -6.38
N ILE A 637 8.36 -26.93 -7.41
CA ILE A 637 9.22 -28.04 -7.80
C ILE A 637 10.66 -27.78 -7.41
N ARG A 638 11.29 -28.77 -6.76
CA ARG A 638 12.76 -28.76 -6.62
C ARG A 638 13.39 -29.23 -7.93
N ILE A 639 14.20 -28.35 -8.55
CA ILE A 639 14.89 -28.66 -9.82
C ILE A 639 15.97 -29.70 -9.55
N GLU A 640 15.99 -30.77 -10.34
CA GLU A 640 17.00 -31.82 -10.31
C GLU A 640 18.07 -31.61 -11.43
N ASP A 641 19.25 -32.22 -11.28
CA ASP A 641 20.33 -32.13 -12.28
C ASP A 641 19.90 -32.51 -13.71
N LYS A 642 18.87 -33.31 -13.83
CA LYS A 642 18.30 -33.77 -15.12
C LYS A 642 16.78 -33.81 -14.99
N PRO A 643 16.07 -33.37 -16.05
CA PRO A 643 14.62 -33.50 -16.09
C PRO A 643 14.16 -34.95 -15.91
N LEU A 644 13.02 -35.13 -15.29
CA LEU A 644 12.37 -36.42 -15.12
C LEU A 644 11.88 -36.97 -16.47
N ALA A 645 11.56 -38.25 -16.49
CA ALA A 645 11.11 -38.95 -17.74
C ALA A 645 9.83 -38.37 -18.35
N ASN A 646 9.00 -37.68 -17.55
CA ASN A 646 7.79 -36.98 -17.99
C ASN A 646 8.06 -35.55 -18.47
N GLY A 647 9.31 -35.08 -18.45
CA GLY A 647 9.72 -33.75 -18.89
C GLY A 647 9.65 -32.68 -17.78
N CYS A 648 9.29 -33.03 -16.55
CA CYS A 648 9.30 -32.10 -15.41
C CYS A 648 10.75 -31.83 -14.96
N ALA A 649 11.04 -30.60 -14.52
CA ALA A 649 12.37 -30.25 -14.04
C ALA A 649 12.75 -30.96 -12.73
N GLY A 650 11.77 -31.43 -11.97
CA GLY A 650 11.97 -32.14 -10.72
C GLY A 650 10.66 -32.56 -10.07
N LYS A 651 10.64 -32.66 -8.75
CA LYS A 651 9.49 -33.17 -7.96
C LYS A 651 8.87 -32.06 -7.11
N PRO A 652 7.55 -32.14 -6.84
CA PRO A 652 6.89 -31.29 -5.87
C PRO A 652 7.54 -31.31 -4.48
N ILE A 653 7.68 -30.14 -3.86
CA ILE A 653 8.27 -29.95 -2.53
C ILE A 653 7.18 -30.09 -1.45
N VAL A 654 6.66 -31.29 -1.27
CA VAL A 654 5.56 -31.56 -0.32
C VAL A 654 5.99 -31.48 1.15
N GLU A 655 7.27 -31.68 1.42
CA GLU A 655 7.83 -31.72 2.78
C GLU A 655 7.80 -30.36 3.50
N ARG A 656 7.71 -29.25 2.75
CA ARG A 656 7.58 -27.90 3.32
C ARG A 656 6.12 -27.49 3.59
N GLY A 657 5.19 -28.39 3.35
CA GLY A 657 3.76 -28.22 3.65
C GLY A 657 3.03 -27.34 2.63
N MET A 658 1.76 -27.10 2.87
CA MET A 658 0.87 -26.35 1.97
C MET A 658 0.82 -24.88 2.36
N GLY A 659 0.78 -24.02 1.34
CA GLY A 659 0.67 -22.56 1.45
C GLY A 659 -0.21 -21.98 0.33
N PRO A 660 -0.34 -20.63 0.24
CA PRO A 660 -1.24 -19.98 -0.71
C PRO A 660 -0.82 -20.16 -2.17
N GLU A 661 0.44 -20.49 -2.43
CA GLU A 661 0.91 -20.83 -3.77
C GLU A 661 0.07 -21.93 -4.43
N GLY A 662 -0.46 -22.85 -3.63
CA GLY A 662 -1.21 -23.99 -4.12
C GLY A 662 -2.59 -23.66 -4.70
N TRP A 663 -3.18 -22.52 -4.44
CA TRP A 663 -4.41 -22.06 -5.12
C TRP A 663 -4.17 -21.01 -6.21
N SER A 664 -2.91 -20.60 -6.43
CA SER A 664 -2.56 -19.67 -7.52
C SER A 664 -2.95 -20.19 -8.91
N PRO A 665 -2.84 -21.51 -9.23
CA PRO A 665 -3.36 -22.05 -10.48
C PRO A 665 -4.87 -21.86 -10.67
N LEU A 666 -5.64 -21.86 -9.56
CA LEU A 666 -7.09 -21.62 -9.60
C LEU A 666 -7.37 -20.13 -9.88
N PHE A 667 -6.73 -19.24 -9.14
CA PHE A 667 -6.87 -17.78 -9.31
C PHE A 667 -6.60 -17.38 -10.75
N ASN A 668 -5.52 -17.88 -11.32
CA ASN A 668 -5.09 -17.52 -12.67
C ASN A 668 -5.84 -18.30 -13.79
N GLY A 669 -6.57 -19.36 -13.45
CA GLY A 669 -7.31 -20.18 -14.42
C GLY A 669 -6.45 -21.20 -15.17
N ALA A 670 -5.29 -21.57 -14.63
CA ALA A 670 -4.37 -22.53 -15.21
C ALA A 670 -4.70 -23.99 -14.85
N ALA A 671 -5.41 -24.22 -13.73
CA ALA A 671 -5.74 -25.57 -13.24
C ALA A 671 -6.76 -26.28 -14.13
N THR A 672 -6.71 -27.61 -14.16
CA THR A 672 -7.84 -28.43 -14.67
C THR A 672 -8.98 -28.42 -13.64
N GLN A 673 -10.23 -28.67 -14.07
CA GLN A 673 -11.36 -28.75 -13.15
C GLN A 673 -11.12 -29.80 -12.05
N ALA A 674 -10.61 -30.98 -12.40
CA ALA A 674 -10.34 -32.05 -11.46
C ALA A 674 -9.31 -31.69 -10.39
N HIS A 675 -8.25 -30.98 -10.76
CA HIS A 675 -7.26 -30.48 -9.80
C HIS A 675 -7.84 -29.37 -8.93
N ALA A 676 -8.61 -28.45 -9.53
CA ALA A 676 -9.29 -27.39 -8.79
C ALA A 676 -10.26 -27.96 -7.75
N ASP A 677 -11.07 -28.97 -8.12
CA ASP A 677 -11.98 -29.65 -7.18
C ASP A 677 -11.21 -30.24 -5.98
N SER A 678 -10.03 -30.79 -6.23
CA SER A 678 -9.15 -31.34 -5.19
C SER A 678 -8.59 -30.25 -4.26
N VAL A 679 -8.08 -29.16 -4.83
CA VAL A 679 -7.54 -28.02 -4.08
C VAL A 679 -8.64 -27.35 -3.22
N VAL A 680 -9.82 -27.10 -3.79
CA VAL A 680 -10.96 -26.53 -3.07
C VAL A 680 -11.38 -27.41 -1.89
N LYS A 681 -11.32 -28.73 -2.03
CA LYS A 681 -11.57 -29.63 -0.91
C LYS A 681 -10.60 -29.40 0.24
N VAL A 682 -9.30 -29.18 -0.04
CA VAL A 682 -8.29 -28.86 0.97
C VAL A 682 -8.54 -27.47 1.57
N MET A 683 -8.85 -26.46 0.73
CA MET A 683 -9.17 -25.10 1.19
C MET A 683 -10.36 -25.08 2.15
N LYS A 684 -11.34 -25.97 1.97
CA LYS A 684 -12.55 -26.10 2.81
C LYS A 684 -12.36 -26.98 4.05
N ASP A 685 -11.22 -27.63 4.20
CA ASP A 685 -10.96 -28.50 5.36
C ASP A 685 -10.59 -27.63 6.58
N SER A 686 -11.37 -27.79 7.67
CA SER A 686 -11.13 -27.11 8.94
C SER A 686 -9.86 -27.56 9.67
N ASN A 687 -9.25 -28.68 9.26
CA ASN A 687 -7.96 -29.12 9.77
C ASN A 687 -6.79 -28.55 8.96
N GLU A 688 -7.07 -27.81 7.89
CA GLU A 688 -6.05 -27.21 7.01
C GLU A 688 -6.22 -25.69 6.89
N PHE A 689 -7.15 -25.19 6.07
CA PHE A 689 -7.25 -23.76 5.76
C PHE A 689 -8.57 -23.11 6.19
N ASN A 690 -9.64 -23.87 6.44
CA ASN A 690 -10.92 -23.29 6.83
C ASN A 690 -10.98 -23.03 8.34
N THR A 691 -10.17 -22.11 8.78
CA THR A 691 -10.01 -21.67 10.16
C THR A 691 -11.03 -20.59 10.55
N TYR A 692 -10.98 -20.04 11.76
CA TYR A 692 -11.90 -18.99 12.23
C TYR A 692 -11.92 -17.76 11.30
N VAL A 693 -10.74 -17.28 10.88
CA VAL A 693 -10.57 -16.44 9.71
C VAL A 693 -9.88 -17.29 8.65
N PRO A 694 -10.57 -17.67 7.55
CA PRO A 694 -10.07 -18.71 6.66
C PRO A 694 -8.92 -18.28 5.75
N LEU A 695 -8.27 -19.26 5.16
CA LEU A 695 -7.22 -19.14 4.14
C LEU A 695 -5.97 -18.39 4.64
N GLY A 696 -5.43 -18.82 5.78
CA GLY A 696 -4.11 -18.39 6.24
C GLY A 696 -2.99 -18.81 5.27
N THR A 697 -1.82 -18.20 5.42
CA THR A 697 -0.66 -18.39 4.52
C THR A 697 0.14 -19.67 4.80
N ALA A 698 -0.33 -20.53 5.67
CA ALA A 698 0.12 -21.91 5.82
C ALA A 698 -1.05 -22.76 6.35
N ALA A 699 -1.16 -23.98 5.88
CA ALA A 699 -2.11 -24.95 6.43
C ALA A 699 -1.78 -25.28 7.89
N LEU A 700 -2.79 -25.62 8.71
CA LEU A 700 -2.57 -26.04 10.10
C LEU A 700 -1.61 -27.23 10.21
N SER A 701 -1.56 -28.09 9.20
CA SER A 701 -0.63 -29.23 9.13
C SER A 701 0.80 -28.85 8.69
N ASN A 702 1.03 -27.62 8.22
CA ASN A 702 2.35 -27.19 7.75
C ASN A 702 3.36 -27.22 8.91
N PRO A 703 4.53 -27.85 8.77
CA PRO A 703 5.52 -27.92 9.85
C PRO A 703 6.01 -26.58 10.37
N ALA A 704 5.95 -25.53 9.53
CA ALA A 704 6.36 -24.17 9.87
C ALA A 704 5.18 -23.24 10.25
N PHE A 705 3.98 -23.78 10.44
CA PHE A 705 2.80 -22.99 10.80
C PHE A 705 2.96 -22.32 12.18
N GLY A 706 2.55 -21.04 12.24
CA GLY A 706 2.34 -20.30 13.47
C GLY A 706 1.40 -19.13 13.20
N PRO A 707 0.30 -18.98 13.98
CA PRO A 707 -0.78 -18.02 13.67
C PRO A 707 -0.32 -16.55 13.72
N ASP A 708 0.83 -16.30 14.35
CA ASP A 708 1.44 -14.98 14.49
C ASP A 708 2.66 -14.78 13.56
N ILE A 709 3.03 -15.81 12.78
CA ILE A 709 4.17 -15.73 11.88
C ILE A 709 3.75 -15.11 10.54
N TYR A 710 4.54 -14.20 10.05
CA TYR A 710 4.21 -13.23 8.99
C TYR A 710 3.62 -13.89 7.72
N TRP A 711 4.37 -14.77 7.02
CA TRP A 711 3.88 -15.52 5.85
C TRP A 711 3.78 -17.03 6.09
N ARG A 712 3.68 -17.45 7.35
CA ARG A 712 3.56 -18.88 7.75
C ARG A 712 2.38 -19.11 8.68
N GLY A 713 1.28 -18.36 8.48
CA GLY A 713 0.06 -18.55 9.28
C GLY A 713 -0.94 -17.42 9.17
N ARG A 714 -0.52 -16.16 9.31
CA ARG A 714 -1.42 -15.00 9.23
C ARG A 714 -2.27 -15.02 7.97
N VAL A 715 -3.49 -14.50 8.06
CA VAL A 715 -4.36 -14.30 6.88
C VAL A 715 -3.98 -12.98 6.22
N TRP A 716 -3.49 -13.07 5.00
CA TRP A 716 -3.22 -11.94 4.13
C TRP A 716 -4.38 -11.77 3.15
N VAL A 717 -4.95 -10.57 3.11
CA VAL A 717 -6.23 -10.32 2.41
C VAL A 717 -6.12 -10.52 0.90
N ASP A 718 -4.94 -10.29 0.32
CA ASP A 718 -4.67 -10.56 -1.09
C ASP A 718 -4.73 -12.05 -1.41
N GLN A 719 -4.06 -12.89 -0.62
CA GLN A 719 -4.05 -14.35 -0.82
C GLN A 719 -5.42 -14.95 -0.52
N PHE A 720 -6.12 -14.39 0.46
CA PHE A 720 -7.51 -14.72 0.74
C PHE A 720 -8.41 -14.43 -0.48
N TYR A 721 -8.35 -13.21 -1.02
CA TYR A 721 -9.10 -12.82 -2.21
C TYR A 721 -8.74 -13.70 -3.42
N PHE A 722 -7.46 -13.98 -3.66
CA PHE A 722 -7.03 -14.86 -4.75
C PHE A 722 -7.60 -16.28 -4.60
N GLY A 723 -7.63 -16.80 -3.38
CA GLY A 723 -8.29 -18.08 -3.08
C GLY A 723 -9.77 -18.08 -3.46
N LEU A 724 -10.51 -17.07 -3.02
CA LEU A 724 -11.95 -16.94 -3.30
C LEU A 724 -12.24 -16.76 -4.81
N LYS A 725 -11.45 -15.95 -5.51
CA LYS A 725 -11.57 -15.79 -6.97
C LYS A 725 -11.27 -17.08 -7.70
N GLY A 726 -10.31 -17.87 -7.18
CA GLY A 726 -10.05 -19.22 -7.67
C GLY A 726 -11.25 -20.14 -7.49
N MET A 727 -11.84 -20.17 -6.30
CA MET A 727 -13.05 -20.96 -6.03
C MET A 727 -14.21 -20.56 -6.94
N ASP A 728 -14.51 -19.27 -7.06
CA ASP A 728 -15.57 -18.72 -7.91
C ASP A 728 -15.39 -19.15 -9.39
N ARG A 729 -14.17 -19.05 -9.92
CA ARG A 729 -13.82 -19.43 -11.30
C ARG A 729 -14.15 -20.88 -11.63
N TYR A 730 -14.02 -21.78 -10.66
CA TYR A 730 -14.26 -23.21 -10.81
C TYR A 730 -15.63 -23.67 -10.28
N GLY A 731 -16.56 -22.74 -10.02
CA GLY A 731 -17.96 -23.05 -9.72
C GLY A 731 -18.28 -23.21 -8.24
N TYR A 732 -17.41 -22.77 -7.34
CA TYR A 732 -17.58 -22.80 -5.88
C TYR A 732 -17.90 -21.42 -5.30
N ARG A 733 -18.79 -20.66 -6.00
CA ARG A 733 -19.14 -19.30 -5.60
C ARG A 733 -19.80 -19.22 -4.24
N ASP A 734 -20.72 -20.13 -3.93
CA ASP A 734 -21.45 -20.13 -2.66
C ASP A 734 -20.48 -20.31 -1.48
N GLU A 735 -19.55 -21.24 -1.59
CA GLU A 735 -18.52 -21.47 -0.57
C GLU A 735 -17.54 -20.28 -0.45
N ALA A 736 -17.23 -19.64 -1.55
CA ALA A 736 -16.41 -18.41 -1.54
C ALA A 736 -17.14 -17.28 -0.80
N ILE A 737 -18.44 -17.11 -1.00
CA ILE A 737 -19.29 -16.13 -0.29
C ILE A 737 -19.36 -16.46 1.21
N GLU A 738 -19.48 -17.76 1.59
CA GLU A 738 -19.46 -18.19 2.98
C GLU A 738 -18.14 -17.77 3.66
N MET A 739 -16.99 -18.01 3.01
CA MET A 739 -15.68 -17.62 3.55
C MET A 739 -15.50 -16.10 3.59
N ALA A 740 -15.96 -15.36 2.57
CA ALA A 740 -15.93 -13.89 2.57
C ALA A 740 -16.77 -13.34 3.74
N THR A 741 -17.93 -13.90 3.98
CA THR A 741 -18.82 -13.53 5.09
C THR A 741 -18.15 -13.81 6.44
N ALA A 742 -17.53 -14.99 6.60
CA ALA A 742 -16.78 -15.34 7.81
C ALA A 742 -15.62 -14.35 8.07
N PHE A 743 -14.89 -13.96 7.04
CA PHE A 743 -13.83 -12.94 7.15
C PHE A 743 -14.39 -11.61 7.68
N PHE A 744 -15.46 -11.09 7.08
CA PHE A 744 -16.09 -9.83 7.51
C PHE A 744 -16.61 -9.87 8.94
N GLN A 745 -17.08 -11.04 9.40
CA GLN A 745 -17.61 -11.21 10.75
C GLN A 745 -16.52 -11.39 11.81
N HIS A 746 -15.40 -12.00 11.45
CA HIS A 746 -14.39 -12.47 12.39
C HIS A 746 -13.12 -11.62 12.43
N ALA A 747 -12.81 -10.84 11.38
CA ALA A 747 -11.66 -9.93 11.37
C ALA A 747 -11.93 -8.75 12.32
N ASP A 748 -11.19 -8.67 13.41
CA ASP A 748 -11.41 -7.68 14.47
C ASP A 748 -11.27 -6.24 13.95
N GLY A 749 -12.18 -5.36 14.38
CA GLY A 749 -12.21 -3.94 13.99
C GLY A 749 -12.65 -3.66 12.55
N LEU A 750 -12.87 -4.68 11.70
CA LEU A 750 -13.12 -4.47 10.27
C LEU A 750 -14.45 -3.75 10.01
N VAL A 751 -15.56 -4.24 10.55
CA VAL A 751 -16.91 -3.66 10.35
C VAL A 751 -17.21 -2.50 11.32
N GLN A 752 -16.44 -2.35 12.40
CA GLN A 752 -16.50 -1.23 13.33
C GLN A 752 -15.72 -0.03 12.74
N ASP A 753 -15.08 0.77 13.57
CA ASP A 753 -14.29 1.96 13.20
C ASP A 753 -12.76 1.76 13.26
N GLY A 754 -12.30 0.52 13.51
CA GLY A 754 -10.88 0.17 13.44
C GLY A 754 -10.31 0.30 12.04
N PRO A 755 -9.00 0.58 11.90
CA PRO A 755 -8.34 0.64 10.60
C PRO A 755 -8.26 -0.73 9.93
N ILE A 756 -8.23 -0.77 8.61
CA ILE A 756 -7.91 -1.98 7.86
C ILE A 756 -6.46 -2.36 8.15
N ARG A 757 -6.23 -3.62 8.51
CA ARG A 757 -4.90 -4.15 8.87
C ARG A 757 -4.22 -4.85 7.71
N GLU A 758 -2.92 -4.96 7.80
CA GLU A 758 -2.08 -5.71 6.87
C GLU A 758 -2.48 -7.18 6.83
N ASN A 759 -2.71 -7.78 8.00
CA ASN A 759 -3.14 -9.17 8.14
C ASN A 759 -3.93 -9.41 9.44
N TYR A 760 -4.47 -10.62 9.58
CA TYR A 760 -5.28 -11.05 10.72
C TYR A 760 -4.87 -12.44 11.19
N ASN A 761 -5.06 -12.72 12.48
CA ASN A 761 -4.78 -14.04 13.05
C ASN A 761 -5.83 -15.06 12.57
N PRO A 762 -5.45 -16.20 11.98
CA PRO A 762 -6.39 -17.18 11.43
C PRO A 762 -7.24 -17.86 12.50
N LEU A 763 -6.78 -17.92 13.76
CA LEU A 763 -7.43 -18.67 14.85
C LEU A 763 -8.30 -17.81 15.74
N THR A 764 -7.99 -16.51 15.87
CA THR A 764 -8.67 -15.59 16.79
C THR A 764 -9.34 -14.41 16.09
N GLY A 765 -8.89 -14.05 14.90
CA GLY A 765 -9.33 -12.85 14.17
C GLY A 765 -8.63 -11.58 14.61
N ASP A 766 -7.70 -11.65 15.55
CA ASP A 766 -6.98 -10.49 16.07
C ASP A 766 -6.27 -9.73 14.95
N GLN A 767 -6.23 -8.42 15.09
CA GLN A 767 -5.52 -7.50 14.20
C GLN A 767 -4.00 -7.74 14.25
N GLN A 768 -3.36 -7.84 13.09
CA GLN A 768 -1.91 -8.02 12.97
C GLN A 768 -1.32 -7.10 11.89
N GLY A 769 -0.02 -6.86 11.96
CA GLY A 769 0.70 -6.03 10.99
C GLY A 769 0.34 -4.54 11.04
N ALA A 770 0.65 -3.82 9.97
CA ALA A 770 0.45 -2.38 9.86
C ALA A 770 -1.05 -2.00 9.72
N PRO A 771 -1.49 -0.87 10.34
CA PRO A 771 -2.84 -0.35 10.15
C PRO A 771 -2.94 0.45 8.84
N ASN A 772 -4.18 0.76 8.43
CA ASN A 772 -4.47 1.52 7.21
C ASN A 772 -3.76 0.94 5.96
N PHE A 773 -3.76 -0.38 5.84
CA PHE A 773 -2.96 -1.07 4.84
C PHE A 773 -3.67 -1.10 3.49
N SER A 774 -3.05 -0.50 2.47
CA SER A 774 -3.69 -0.18 1.20
C SER A 774 -4.02 -1.40 0.34
N TRP A 775 -3.16 -2.43 0.27
CA TRP A 775 -3.53 -3.59 -0.54
C TRP A 775 -4.61 -4.46 0.11
N SER A 776 -4.65 -4.52 1.46
CA SER A 776 -5.78 -5.16 2.15
C SER A 776 -7.07 -4.41 1.85
N ALA A 777 -7.03 -3.07 1.90
CA ALA A 777 -8.15 -2.22 1.51
C ALA A 777 -8.59 -2.48 0.06
N ALA A 778 -7.62 -2.58 -0.87
CA ALA A 778 -7.90 -2.91 -2.27
C ALA A 778 -8.70 -4.21 -2.40
N HIS A 779 -8.26 -5.28 -1.75
CA HIS A 779 -8.92 -6.58 -1.86
C HIS A 779 -10.24 -6.65 -1.08
N LEU A 780 -10.38 -5.93 0.04
CA LEU A 780 -11.67 -5.80 0.73
C LEU A 780 -12.71 -5.06 -0.11
N TYR A 781 -12.29 -4.00 -0.83
CA TYR A 781 -13.14 -3.35 -1.80
C TYR A 781 -13.56 -4.32 -2.94
N MET A 782 -12.62 -5.12 -3.44
CA MET A 782 -12.90 -6.10 -4.48
C MET A 782 -13.77 -7.26 -3.99
N LEU A 783 -13.68 -7.66 -2.71
CA LEU A 783 -14.63 -8.60 -2.11
C LEU A 783 -16.06 -8.04 -2.12
N TYR A 784 -16.23 -6.76 -1.74
CA TYR A 784 -17.50 -6.06 -1.84
C TYR A 784 -18.03 -6.05 -3.29
N ASN A 785 -17.17 -5.73 -4.25
CA ASN A 785 -17.53 -5.60 -5.65
C ASN A 785 -17.91 -6.94 -6.30
N ASP A 786 -17.20 -8.04 -5.97
CA ASP A 786 -17.26 -9.29 -6.71
C ASP A 786 -18.11 -10.37 -6.06
N PHE A 787 -18.21 -10.44 -4.73
CA PHE A 787 -18.76 -11.59 -4.03
C PHE A 787 -20.13 -11.35 -3.37
N PHE A 788 -20.51 -10.12 -3.10
CA PHE A 788 -21.81 -9.80 -2.49
C PHE A 788 -22.88 -9.39 -3.49
N THR A 789 -22.65 -9.71 -4.77
CA THR A 789 -23.65 -9.60 -5.86
C THR A 789 -24.43 -10.90 -6.00
N GLU A 790 -25.74 -10.83 -6.42
CA GLU A 790 -26.52 -12.04 -6.75
C GLU A 790 -25.90 -12.87 -7.89
#